data_c66b1d2b5a3c9b7ece77aa13bb33c58f
#
_entry.id   c66b1d2b5a3c9b7ece77aa13bb33c58f
#
_cell.length_a   1.000
_cell.length_b   1.000
_cell.length_c   1.000
_cell.angle_alpha   90.00
_cell.angle_beta   90.00
_cell.angle_gamma   90.00
#
_symmetry.space_group_name_H-M   'P 1'
#
loop_
_entity.id
_entity.type
_entity.pdbx_description
1 polymer ?
#
loop_
_entity_poly.entity_id
_entity_poly.type
_entity_poly.pdbx_seq_one_letter_code
_entity_poly.pdbx_strand_id
1 'polypeptide(L)'
;MSRLSVLVLVAAGYAAAQVPLPQEPAAPPHKSAAVPTPKVAPAPSWKDLIYPPLHAVAIPNVETIALPNGMKVYLLEDHELPLVHGAARIRTGNLFDPPEKIGLATMTGMVLRTGGTRTRTGEQLDVELENIAASVESNIDETLGSVSFSCLKENLGEVLAAFHDVLTQPDFRQDKLDLARTGMSGGIARRNDEPHGLAEREFTNTVYGKNTPYGWDEEYGTINRVTRGDLVNFYRRYFFPANTMLAVWGVFSAPEMKARVEKLFADWTVEQPPVPVFPPVSAKPAAGTYLASKSDVTQTFFYLGQLGGVLKDKDYPALEIMANILGGGFQSRLFRRVRTDMGNAYEIEADWSANYDHPGLFLISGSTKSVSTVETLQAILQEVERIRSTAVGEDELRTAKDTALNSLVFAFDTKAKTLGRILNYEYYGYPRDFIQQYQRALETVNRADVLRVAKQYLAPADFTIVAVGNPEQFGQPLSKLGRPVTAIDLTIPDPKKEATHPDAASLAKGREILARVQRAVGGAGKLAAVKDFTVTQDDRFDPSAKRPDASEIDRWIVPSHLRQDTREPSGPVSMYCDGKLGWFSSPRGAGPLRGAPLKAMRNEVFHVYFRLLLAGGEASVVAVDDRTVEISAGDQIVRLVIDPATGLPQQLLYDTPQPNGPAQSMEEEYSDFREVNGIQVPFHVTYHQGGKYLAESVVSQFQINTGLRLEDLERRP
;
A
#
# COMPACT_ATOMS: atom_id res chain seq x y z
N MET A 1 -26.94 19.93 19.37
CA MET A 1 -26.85 19.74 18.00
C MET A 1 -26.16 18.48 17.77
N SER A 2 -26.99 17.61 17.43
CA SER A 2 -26.58 16.29 17.15
C SER A 2 -25.93 16.27 15.80
N ARG A 3 -24.90 15.50 15.72
CA ARG A 3 -24.12 15.25 14.55
C ARG A 3 -24.27 13.80 14.23
N LEU A 4 -24.44 13.53 12.97
CA LEU A 4 -24.59 12.18 12.47
C LEU A 4 -23.60 11.25 13.16
N SER A 5 -24.11 10.27 13.90
CA SER A 5 -23.28 9.23 14.50
C SER A 5 -22.41 8.62 13.43
N VAL A 6 -21.10 8.82 13.52
CA VAL A 6 -20.14 8.10 12.69
C VAL A 6 -20.15 6.64 13.18
N LEU A 7 -21.14 5.89 12.72
CA LEU A 7 -21.20 4.45 12.95
C LEU A 7 -20.12 3.82 12.10
N VAL A 8 -18.95 3.66 12.68
CA VAL A 8 -17.89 2.84 12.12
C VAL A 8 -18.39 1.42 12.15
N LEU A 9 -18.79 0.92 10.98
CA LEU A 9 -18.97 -0.51 10.78
C LEU A 9 -17.63 -1.18 11.11
N VAL A 10 -17.56 -1.81 12.27
CA VAL A 10 -16.57 -2.85 12.53
C VAL A 10 -16.93 -3.96 11.54
N ALA A 11 -16.20 -4.03 10.44
CA ALA A 11 -16.27 -5.14 9.52
C ALA A 11 -15.81 -6.39 10.29
N ALA A 12 -16.75 -7.08 10.91
CA ALA A 12 -16.53 -8.44 11.37
C ALA A 12 -16.28 -9.27 10.12
N GLY A 13 -15.09 -9.89 10.05
CA GLY A 13 -14.69 -10.73 8.95
C GLY A 13 -15.80 -11.71 8.58
N TYR A 14 -16.02 -11.87 7.29
CA TYR A 14 -16.84 -12.92 6.73
C TYR A 14 -16.22 -14.27 7.11
N ALA A 15 -16.71 -14.88 8.19
CA ALA A 15 -16.66 -16.31 8.32
C ALA A 15 -17.65 -16.85 7.29
N ALA A 16 -17.14 -17.29 6.14
CA ALA A 16 -17.92 -18.05 5.19
C ALA A 16 -18.45 -19.29 5.91
N ALA A 17 -19.74 -19.29 6.23
CA ALA A 17 -20.42 -20.49 6.64
C ALA A 17 -20.32 -21.48 5.46
N GLN A 18 -19.50 -22.51 5.63
CA GLN A 18 -19.50 -23.65 4.73
C GLN A 18 -20.87 -24.30 4.83
N VAL A 19 -21.67 -24.13 3.80
CA VAL A 19 -22.88 -24.92 3.61
C VAL A 19 -22.42 -26.36 3.40
N PRO A 20 -22.87 -27.34 4.20
CA PRO A 20 -22.52 -28.72 3.96
C PRO A 20 -23.09 -29.15 2.61
N LEU A 21 -22.22 -29.64 1.73
CA LEU A 21 -22.63 -30.31 0.52
C LEU A 21 -23.49 -31.51 0.88
N PRO A 22 -24.61 -31.78 0.15
CA PRO A 22 -25.40 -32.98 0.37
C PRO A 22 -24.52 -34.21 0.23
N GLN A 23 -24.49 -35.06 1.25
CA GLN A 23 -23.88 -36.38 1.16
C GLN A 23 -24.69 -37.23 0.19
N GLU A 24 -24.09 -37.64 -0.91
CA GLU A 24 -24.66 -38.71 -1.75
C GLU A 24 -24.79 -39.97 -0.92
N PRO A 25 -25.92 -40.72 -1.09
CA PRO A 25 -26.10 -41.98 -0.39
C PRO A 25 -25.05 -43.00 -0.84
N ALA A 26 -24.39 -43.63 0.13
CA ALA A 26 -23.39 -44.65 -0.09
C ALA A 26 -23.93 -45.76 -0.97
N ALA A 27 -23.28 -45.99 -2.11
CA ALA A 27 -23.58 -47.15 -2.96
C ALA A 27 -23.31 -48.46 -2.22
N PRO A 28 -24.12 -49.52 -2.43
CA PRO A 28 -23.92 -50.80 -1.76
C PRO A 28 -22.58 -51.46 -2.19
N PRO A 29 -21.91 -52.19 -1.32
CA PRO A 29 -20.61 -52.79 -1.60
C PRO A 29 -20.71 -53.82 -2.74
N HIS A 30 -20.15 -53.46 -3.88
CA HIS A 30 -19.90 -54.43 -4.95
C HIS A 30 -18.79 -55.37 -4.51
N LYS A 31 -19.05 -56.68 -4.39
CA LYS A 31 -18.05 -57.70 -4.30
C LYS A 31 -17.27 -57.74 -5.59
N SER A 32 -16.16 -57.05 -5.65
CA SER A 32 -15.20 -57.13 -6.75
C SER A 32 -14.48 -58.48 -6.64
N ALA A 33 -14.58 -59.29 -7.64
CA ALA A 33 -13.72 -60.46 -7.80
C ALA A 33 -12.27 -59.98 -7.95
N ALA A 34 -11.37 -60.50 -7.15
CA ALA A 34 -9.95 -60.15 -7.18
C ALA A 34 -9.37 -60.47 -8.58
N VAL A 35 -9.15 -59.45 -9.38
CA VAL A 35 -8.34 -59.55 -10.61
C VAL A 35 -6.89 -59.68 -10.12
N PRO A 36 -6.12 -60.66 -10.58
CA PRO A 36 -4.70 -60.78 -10.20
C PRO A 36 -3.97 -59.53 -10.67
N THR A 37 -3.48 -58.75 -9.74
CA THR A 37 -2.64 -57.57 -10.03
C THR A 37 -1.36 -58.07 -10.70
N PRO A 38 -1.02 -57.57 -11.91
CA PRO A 38 0.29 -57.84 -12.50
C PRO A 38 1.37 -57.41 -11.50
N LYS A 39 2.37 -58.19 -11.25
CA LYS A 39 3.57 -57.76 -10.52
C LYS A 39 4.26 -56.67 -11.32
N VAL A 40 3.87 -55.40 -11.06
CA VAL A 40 4.59 -54.25 -11.58
C VAL A 40 5.96 -54.30 -10.94
N ALA A 41 7.01 -54.34 -11.76
CA ALA A 41 8.37 -54.17 -11.26
C ALA A 41 8.43 -52.88 -10.40
N PRO A 42 9.12 -52.85 -9.25
CA PRO A 42 9.25 -51.67 -8.45
C PRO A 42 9.77 -50.55 -9.37
N ALA A 43 9.07 -49.41 -9.34
CA ALA A 43 9.51 -48.24 -10.09
C ALA A 43 10.96 -47.92 -9.67
N PRO A 44 11.84 -47.60 -10.62
CA PRO A 44 13.21 -47.23 -10.30
C PRO A 44 13.21 -46.10 -9.26
N SER A 45 14.11 -46.21 -8.29
CA SER A 45 14.30 -45.14 -7.31
C SER A 45 14.66 -43.84 -8.06
N TRP A 46 14.23 -42.70 -7.54
CA TRP A 46 14.65 -41.42 -8.09
C TRP A 46 16.18 -41.27 -8.19
N LYS A 47 16.93 -42.00 -7.33
CA LYS A 47 18.38 -42.05 -7.36
C LYS A 47 18.98 -42.84 -8.52
N ASP A 48 18.15 -43.66 -9.18
CA ASP A 48 18.58 -44.48 -10.31
C ASP A 48 18.24 -43.79 -11.66
N LEU A 49 17.61 -42.60 -11.61
CA LEU A 49 17.30 -41.81 -12.81
C LEU A 49 18.58 -41.16 -13.34
N ILE A 50 18.87 -41.43 -14.60
CA ILE A 50 19.96 -40.74 -15.32
C ILE A 50 19.38 -39.52 -15.98
N TYR A 51 19.76 -38.37 -15.49
CA TYR A 51 19.35 -37.10 -16.08
C TYR A 51 20.31 -36.73 -17.23
N PRO A 52 19.79 -36.26 -18.38
CA PRO A 52 20.66 -35.72 -19.42
C PRO A 52 21.37 -34.46 -18.91
N PRO A 53 22.54 -34.13 -19.45
CA PRO A 53 23.21 -32.88 -19.11
C PRO A 53 22.30 -31.71 -19.48
N LEU A 54 22.36 -30.65 -18.67
CA LEU A 54 21.63 -29.41 -18.97
C LEU A 54 22.08 -28.87 -20.31
N HIS A 55 21.10 -28.52 -21.16
CA HIS A 55 21.40 -27.84 -22.41
C HIS A 55 21.92 -26.43 -22.14
N ALA A 56 22.90 -25.99 -22.91
CA ALA A 56 23.35 -24.62 -22.86
C ALA A 56 22.18 -23.68 -23.22
N VAL A 57 22.03 -22.58 -22.50
CA VAL A 57 21.02 -21.57 -22.80
C VAL A 57 21.29 -21.00 -24.19
N ALA A 58 20.39 -21.27 -25.14
CA ALA A 58 20.45 -20.74 -26.50
C ALA A 58 19.90 -19.31 -26.50
N ILE A 59 20.71 -18.35 -26.87
CA ILE A 59 20.25 -16.96 -27.08
C ILE A 59 19.68 -16.90 -28.50
N PRO A 60 18.37 -16.55 -28.68
CA PRO A 60 17.79 -16.39 -29.99
C PRO A 60 18.42 -15.21 -30.73
N ASN A 61 18.39 -15.28 -32.05
CA ASN A 61 18.82 -14.16 -32.88
C ASN A 61 17.79 -13.02 -32.78
N VAL A 62 18.13 -11.94 -32.06
CA VAL A 62 17.31 -10.75 -31.93
C VAL A 62 17.84 -9.68 -32.89
N GLU A 63 17.02 -9.29 -33.86
CA GLU A 63 17.36 -8.17 -34.75
C GLU A 63 17.30 -6.87 -33.95
N THR A 64 18.40 -6.09 -33.98
CA THR A 64 18.51 -4.81 -33.28
C THR A 64 18.62 -3.69 -34.29
N ILE A 65 17.77 -2.67 -34.18
CA ILE A 65 17.66 -1.53 -35.08
C ILE A 65 17.78 -0.26 -34.27
N ALA A 66 18.57 0.69 -34.76
CA ALA A 66 18.58 2.07 -34.24
C ALA A 66 17.79 2.95 -35.23
N LEU A 67 16.71 3.57 -34.74
CA LEU A 67 15.95 4.51 -35.56
C LEU A 67 16.66 5.87 -35.66
N PRO A 68 16.36 6.67 -36.69
CA PRO A 68 16.95 8.00 -36.86
C PRO A 68 16.74 8.96 -35.67
N ASN A 69 15.63 8.80 -34.95
CA ASN A 69 15.30 9.57 -33.76
C ASN A 69 16.01 9.08 -32.48
N GLY A 70 16.87 8.08 -32.56
CA GLY A 70 17.64 7.52 -31.45
C GLY A 70 16.99 6.37 -30.70
N MET A 71 15.73 6.01 -31.00
CA MET A 71 15.06 4.87 -30.37
C MET A 71 15.72 3.54 -30.81
N LYS A 72 15.96 2.63 -29.88
CA LYS A 72 16.45 1.28 -30.15
C LYS A 72 15.27 0.31 -30.25
N VAL A 73 15.24 -0.53 -31.27
CA VAL A 73 14.19 -1.51 -31.51
C VAL A 73 14.79 -2.91 -31.57
N TYR A 74 14.13 -3.86 -30.91
CA TYR A 74 14.51 -5.27 -30.80
C TYR A 74 13.38 -6.12 -31.34
N LEU A 75 13.62 -6.88 -32.41
CA LEU A 75 12.63 -7.71 -33.06
C LEU A 75 12.97 -9.20 -32.89
N LEU A 76 11.99 -9.99 -32.44
CA LEU A 76 12.13 -11.42 -32.26
C LEU A 76 10.92 -12.13 -32.87
N GLU A 77 11.11 -12.78 -34.01
CA GLU A 77 10.06 -13.59 -34.63
C GLU A 77 9.77 -14.85 -33.80
N ASP A 78 8.48 -15.07 -33.53
CA ASP A 78 7.97 -16.25 -32.85
C ASP A 78 6.63 -16.66 -33.46
N HIS A 79 6.62 -17.79 -34.16
CA HIS A 79 5.48 -18.29 -34.93
C HIS A 79 4.71 -19.41 -34.20
N GLU A 80 4.94 -19.63 -32.91
CA GLU A 80 4.27 -20.68 -32.13
C GLU A 80 2.79 -20.38 -31.90
N LEU A 81 2.44 -19.11 -31.69
CA LEU A 81 1.07 -18.65 -31.47
C LEU A 81 0.76 -17.46 -32.39
N PRO A 82 -0.52 -17.24 -32.77
CA PRO A 82 -0.92 -16.10 -33.62
C PRO A 82 -0.92 -14.77 -32.84
N LEU A 83 0.03 -14.56 -31.95
CA LEU A 83 0.12 -13.41 -31.06
C LEU A 83 1.29 -12.51 -31.43
N VAL A 84 1.11 -11.21 -31.20
CA VAL A 84 2.19 -10.23 -31.23
C VAL A 84 2.16 -9.44 -29.94
N HIS A 85 3.32 -9.29 -29.35
CA HIS A 85 3.54 -8.52 -28.13
C HIS A 85 4.58 -7.44 -28.36
N GLY A 86 4.52 -6.38 -27.58
CA GLY A 86 5.59 -5.39 -27.54
C GLY A 86 5.67 -4.67 -26.21
N ALA A 87 6.83 -4.15 -25.93
CA ALA A 87 7.08 -3.35 -24.73
C ALA A 87 8.12 -2.26 -25.00
N ALA A 88 7.74 -1.01 -24.81
CA ALA A 88 8.67 0.10 -24.70
C ALA A 88 9.18 0.17 -23.27
N ARG A 89 10.51 0.27 -23.11
CA ARG A 89 11.20 0.47 -21.84
C ARG A 89 11.83 1.85 -21.82
N ILE A 90 11.51 2.61 -20.81
CA ILE A 90 11.92 4.00 -20.66
C ILE A 90 12.77 4.11 -19.38
N ARG A 91 13.97 4.68 -19.46
CA ARG A 91 14.79 4.92 -18.28
C ARG A 91 14.17 6.03 -17.45
N THR A 92 13.52 5.65 -16.38
CA THR A 92 12.86 6.51 -15.39
C THR A 92 12.54 5.68 -14.15
N GLY A 93 11.78 6.21 -13.19
CA GLY A 93 11.33 5.45 -12.03
C GLY A 93 11.02 6.35 -10.84
N ASN A 94 10.45 5.77 -9.79
CA ASN A 94 10.11 6.49 -8.57
C ASN A 94 11.35 6.95 -7.78
N LEU A 95 12.55 6.41 -8.08
CA LEU A 95 13.81 6.92 -7.55
C LEU A 95 14.10 8.38 -7.99
N PHE A 96 13.39 8.90 -8.99
CA PHE A 96 13.45 10.29 -9.43
C PHE A 96 12.31 11.16 -8.86
N ASP A 97 11.48 10.63 -8.01
CA ASP A 97 10.44 11.42 -7.35
C ASP A 97 11.05 12.47 -6.44
N PRO A 98 10.52 13.70 -6.42
CA PRO A 98 10.87 14.65 -5.38
C PRO A 98 10.40 14.16 -4.01
N PRO A 99 11.16 14.37 -2.92
CA PRO A 99 10.78 13.90 -1.58
C PRO A 99 9.40 14.35 -1.11
N GLU A 100 8.94 15.52 -1.57
CA GLU A 100 7.63 16.06 -1.24
C GLU A 100 6.48 15.51 -2.11
N LYS A 101 6.80 14.75 -3.17
CA LYS A 101 5.85 14.20 -4.15
C LYS A 101 6.12 12.72 -4.44
N ILE A 102 6.52 11.96 -3.42
CA ILE A 102 6.69 10.52 -3.54
C ILE A 102 5.37 9.91 -4.02
N GLY A 103 5.42 9.06 -5.06
CA GLY A 103 4.28 8.52 -5.78
C GLY A 103 3.99 9.21 -7.12
N LEU A 104 4.76 10.26 -7.48
CA LEU A 104 4.61 10.98 -8.76
C LEU A 104 4.83 10.05 -9.97
N ALA A 105 5.91 9.28 -9.97
CA ALA A 105 6.22 8.34 -11.05
C ALA A 105 5.13 7.27 -11.17
N THR A 106 4.73 6.66 -10.05
CA THR A 106 3.65 5.66 -9.99
C THR A 106 2.35 6.20 -10.56
N MET A 107 1.91 7.39 -10.12
CA MET A 107 0.71 8.05 -10.66
C MET A 107 0.85 8.37 -12.14
N THR A 108 2.03 8.82 -12.59
CA THR A 108 2.29 9.09 -14.01
C THR A 108 2.12 7.80 -14.82
N GLY A 109 2.67 6.67 -14.37
CA GLY A 109 2.50 5.37 -15.00
C GLY A 109 1.04 4.92 -15.07
N MET A 110 0.29 5.07 -13.98
CA MET A 110 -1.14 4.72 -13.92
C MET A 110 -1.99 5.59 -14.87
N VAL A 111 -1.77 6.90 -14.91
CA VAL A 111 -2.59 7.84 -15.68
C VAL A 111 -2.16 7.91 -17.14
N LEU A 112 -0.94 7.53 -17.49
CA LEU A 112 -0.44 7.52 -18.86
C LEU A 112 -1.37 6.78 -19.82
N ARG A 113 -1.89 5.62 -19.43
CA ARG A 113 -2.83 4.82 -20.22
C ARG A 113 -4.29 5.17 -19.90
N THR A 114 -4.65 5.23 -18.62
CA THR A 114 -6.04 5.43 -18.20
C THR A 114 -6.55 6.83 -18.51
N GLY A 115 -5.67 7.83 -18.60
CA GLY A 115 -5.99 9.20 -19.03
C GLY A 115 -6.42 9.30 -20.48
N GLY A 116 -6.13 8.28 -21.29
CA GLY A 116 -6.37 8.29 -22.73
C GLY A 116 -5.30 9.07 -23.49
N THR A 117 -5.62 9.41 -24.72
CA THR A 117 -4.77 10.14 -25.65
C THR A 117 -5.46 11.42 -26.12
N ARG A 118 -4.76 12.23 -26.92
CA ARG A 118 -5.37 13.45 -27.52
C ARG A 118 -6.61 13.17 -28.34
N THR A 119 -6.78 11.97 -28.89
CA THR A 119 -7.85 11.62 -29.84
C THR A 119 -8.87 10.64 -29.26
N ARG A 120 -8.54 9.94 -28.18
CA ARG A 120 -9.37 8.87 -27.58
C ARG A 120 -9.32 8.96 -26.06
N THR A 121 -10.48 8.85 -25.42
CA THR A 121 -10.52 8.73 -23.94
C THR A 121 -10.02 7.37 -23.50
N GLY A 122 -9.68 7.22 -22.20
CA GLY A 122 -9.31 5.93 -21.61
C GLY A 122 -10.39 4.88 -21.82
N GLU A 123 -11.66 5.24 -21.61
CA GLU A 123 -12.82 4.38 -21.76
C GLU A 123 -13.05 3.96 -23.22
N GLN A 124 -12.80 4.84 -24.20
CA GLN A 124 -12.85 4.48 -25.61
C GLN A 124 -11.78 3.46 -25.97
N LEU A 125 -10.56 3.67 -25.46
CA LEU A 125 -9.46 2.71 -25.64
C LEU A 125 -9.77 1.36 -24.98
N ASP A 126 -10.42 1.35 -23.81
CA ASP A 126 -10.83 0.12 -23.13
C ASP A 126 -11.81 -0.68 -24.02
N VAL A 127 -12.88 -0.04 -24.50
CA VAL A 127 -13.88 -0.68 -25.38
C VAL A 127 -13.25 -1.15 -26.70
N GLU A 128 -12.42 -0.34 -27.35
CA GLU A 128 -11.75 -0.71 -28.60
C GLU A 128 -10.86 -1.95 -28.42
N LEU A 129 -10.03 -1.98 -27.38
CA LEU A 129 -9.09 -3.07 -27.13
C LEU A 129 -9.77 -4.35 -26.64
N GLU A 130 -10.74 -4.23 -25.73
CA GLU A 130 -11.51 -5.38 -25.24
C GLU A 130 -12.28 -6.10 -26.34
N ASN A 131 -12.87 -5.36 -27.28
CA ASN A 131 -13.62 -5.94 -28.41
C ASN A 131 -12.76 -6.84 -29.32
N ILE A 132 -11.45 -6.64 -29.33
CA ILE A 132 -10.50 -7.41 -30.14
C ILE A 132 -9.54 -8.26 -29.31
N ALA A 133 -9.85 -8.46 -28.01
CA ALA A 133 -9.03 -9.21 -27.06
C ALA A 133 -7.56 -8.75 -27.04
N ALA A 134 -7.34 -7.44 -27.13
CA ALA A 134 -6.02 -6.80 -27.07
C ALA A 134 -5.84 -5.99 -25.79
N SER A 135 -4.60 -5.66 -25.47
CA SER A 135 -4.27 -4.78 -24.37
C SER A 135 -3.17 -3.79 -24.73
N VAL A 136 -3.25 -2.60 -24.16
CA VAL A 136 -2.16 -1.62 -24.08
C VAL A 136 -2.11 -1.15 -22.64
N GLU A 137 -0.96 -1.33 -21.97
CA GLU A 137 -0.83 -1.04 -20.54
C GLU A 137 0.40 -0.17 -20.28
N SER A 138 0.37 0.59 -19.18
CA SER A 138 1.49 1.42 -18.76
C SER A 138 1.75 1.30 -17.26
N ASN A 139 3.03 1.34 -16.89
CA ASN A 139 3.48 1.33 -15.51
C ASN A 139 4.82 2.06 -15.37
N ILE A 140 5.08 2.63 -14.21
CA ILE A 140 6.40 3.12 -13.80
C ILE A 140 6.69 2.55 -12.42
N ASP A 141 7.77 1.79 -12.32
CA ASP A 141 8.26 1.21 -11.07
C ASP A 141 9.53 1.93 -10.56
N GLU A 142 10.35 1.25 -9.77
CA GLU A 142 11.52 1.84 -9.12
C GLU A 142 12.52 2.46 -10.11
N THR A 143 12.85 1.74 -11.19
CA THR A 143 13.92 2.12 -12.13
C THR A 143 13.51 2.10 -13.59
N LEU A 144 12.26 1.77 -13.88
CA LEU A 144 11.79 1.50 -15.23
C LEU A 144 10.37 2.02 -15.46
N GLY A 145 10.19 2.80 -16.52
CA GLY A 145 8.88 3.05 -17.13
C GLY A 145 8.62 2.06 -18.27
N SER A 146 7.41 1.56 -18.37
CA SER A 146 7.01 0.65 -19.42
C SER A 146 5.66 1.02 -20.03
N VAL A 147 5.55 0.86 -21.36
CA VAL A 147 4.28 0.79 -22.07
C VAL A 147 4.32 -0.50 -22.89
N SER A 148 3.33 -1.36 -22.73
CA SER A 148 3.29 -2.67 -23.37
C SER A 148 2.00 -2.89 -24.14
N PHE A 149 2.03 -3.80 -25.11
CA PHE A 149 0.84 -4.26 -25.82
C PHE A 149 0.85 -5.77 -26.06
N SER A 150 -0.34 -6.32 -26.22
CA SER A 150 -0.57 -7.71 -26.64
C SER A 150 -1.80 -7.78 -27.53
N CYS A 151 -1.70 -8.50 -28.65
CA CYS A 151 -2.82 -8.67 -29.58
C CYS A 151 -2.68 -9.92 -30.46
N LEU A 152 -3.78 -10.30 -31.11
CA LEU A 152 -3.75 -11.19 -32.27
C LEU A 152 -3.08 -10.49 -33.45
N LYS A 153 -2.40 -11.28 -34.30
CA LYS A 153 -1.69 -10.78 -35.49
C LYS A 153 -2.56 -9.91 -36.40
N GLU A 154 -3.83 -10.28 -36.60
CA GLU A 154 -4.79 -9.57 -37.43
C GLU A 154 -5.10 -8.16 -36.95
N ASN A 155 -5.05 -7.91 -35.62
CA ASN A 155 -5.35 -6.64 -35.00
C ASN A 155 -4.11 -5.77 -34.78
N LEU A 156 -2.93 -6.25 -35.22
CA LEU A 156 -1.64 -5.58 -34.96
C LEU A 156 -1.60 -4.11 -35.41
N GLY A 157 -2.25 -3.79 -36.55
CA GLY A 157 -2.24 -2.43 -37.08
C GLY A 157 -2.93 -1.43 -36.15
N GLU A 158 -4.09 -1.81 -35.64
CA GLU A 158 -4.89 -1.00 -34.72
C GLU A 158 -4.23 -0.87 -33.36
N VAL A 159 -3.72 -1.98 -32.82
CA VAL A 159 -3.08 -1.99 -31.51
C VAL A 159 -1.74 -1.24 -31.50
N LEU A 160 -0.94 -1.33 -32.57
CA LEU A 160 0.27 -0.52 -32.71
C LEU A 160 -0.03 0.99 -32.77
N ALA A 161 -1.13 1.39 -33.40
CA ALA A 161 -1.55 2.79 -33.42
C ALA A 161 -1.97 3.26 -32.01
N ALA A 162 -2.74 2.43 -31.29
CA ALA A 162 -3.10 2.73 -29.89
C ALA A 162 -1.87 2.81 -28.97
N PHE A 163 -0.95 1.87 -29.10
CA PHE A 163 0.32 1.85 -28.37
C PHE A 163 1.16 3.10 -28.66
N HIS A 164 1.30 3.49 -29.91
CA HIS A 164 1.99 4.71 -30.30
C HIS A 164 1.36 5.95 -29.65
N ASP A 165 0.02 6.10 -29.75
CA ASP A 165 -0.66 7.26 -29.21
C ASP A 165 -0.52 7.34 -27.67
N VAL A 166 -0.65 6.22 -26.95
CA VAL A 166 -0.43 6.16 -25.49
C VAL A 166 1.01 6.54 -25.15
N LEU A 167 2.00 6.04 -25.90
CA LEU A 167 3.41 6.33 -25.63
C LEU A 167 3.80 7.76 -25.97
N THR A 168 3.23 8.36 -27.03
CA THR A 168 3.72 9.63 -27.58
C THR A 168 2.76 10.82 -27.36
N GLN A 169 1.48 10.57 -27.14
CA GLN A 169 0.42 11.60 -27.07
C GLN A 169 -0.58 11.38 -25.93
N PRO A 170 -0.14 11.02 -24.70
CA PRO A 170 -1.07 10.81 -23.58
C PRO A 170 -1.77 12.12 -23.19
N ASP A 171 -3.03 11.99 -22.74
CA ASP A 171 -3.78 13.06 -22.10
C ASP A 171 -3.97 12.76 -20.62
N PHE A 172 -3.22 13.40 -19.76
CA PHE A 172 -3.26 13.23 -18.31
C PHE A 172 -4.51 13.90 -17.73
N ARG A 173 -5.69 13.29 -17.91
CA ARG A 173 -6.98 13.85 -17.43
C ARG A 173 -7.02 13.95 -15.92
N GLN A 174 -7.60 15.04 -15.41
CA GLN A 174 -7.68 15.30 -13.96
C GLN A 174 -8.49 14.24 -13.21
N ASP A 175 -9.63 13.82 -13.76
CA ASP A 175 -10.49 12.80 -13.15
C ASP A 175 -9.76 11.45 -12.98
N LYS A 176 -8.85 11.11 -13.89
CA LYS A 176 -8.03 9.88 -13.79
C LYS A 176 -6.89 10.01 -12.77
N LEU A 177 -6.32 11.20 -12.64
CA LEU A 177 -5.39 11.48 -11.55
C LEU A 177 -6.08 11.36 -10.17
N ASP A 178 -7.30 11.88 -10.07
CA ASP A 178 -8.07 11.79 -8.81
C ASP A 178 -8.45 10.34 -8.49
N LEU A 179 -8.76 9.53 -9.51
CA LEU A 179 -8.99 8.09 -9.35
C LEU A 179 -7.71 7.35 -8.92
N ALA A 180 -6.58 7.63 -9.57
CA ALA A 180 -5.28 7.06 -9.20
C ALA A 180 -4.91 7.40 -7.74
N ARG A 181 -5.08 8.67 -7.35
CA ARG A 181 -4.88 9.11 -5.96
C ARG A 181 -5.79 8.38 -4.96
N THR A 182 -7.06 8.17 -5.32
CA THR A 182 -8.01 7.41 -4.50
C THR A 182 -7.55 5.95 -4.34
N GLY A 183 -7.10 5.31 -5.42
CA GLY A 183 -6.56 3.95 -5.38
C GLY A 183 -5.33 3.84 -4.48
N MET A 184 -4.35 4.74 -4.63
CA MET A 184 -3.15 4.79 -3.78
C MET A 184 -3.50 5.07 -2.31
N SER A 185 -4.46 5.98 -2.06
CA SER A 185 -4.96 6.25 -0.70
C SER A 185 -5.53 4.99 -0.05
N GLY A 186 -6.25 4.17 -0.80
CA GLY A 186 -6.74 2.88 -0.33
C GLY A 186 -5.62 1.90 0.01
N GLY A 187 -4.52 1.89 -0.77
CA GLY A 187 -3.31 1.12 -0.48
C GLY A 187 -2.62 1.58 0.80
N ILE A 188 -2.41 2.88 0.95
CA ILE A 188 -1.82 3.49 2.17
C ILE A 188 -2.65 3.13 3.41
N ALA A 189 -4.00 3.23 3.33
CA ALA A 189 -4.88 2.90 4.45
C ALA A 189 -4.71 1.46 4.96
N ARG A 190 -4.38 0.52 4.08
CA ARG A 190 -4.30 -0.91 4.36
C ARG A 190 -2.88 -1.44 4.46
N ARG A 191 -1.87 -0.59 4.33
CA ARG A 191 -0.46 -1.04 4.27
C ARG A 191 0.03 -1.79 5.52
N ASN A 192 -0.71 -1.71 6.63
CA ASN A 192 -0.41 -2.40 7.90
C ASN A 192 -1.34 -3.60 8.17
N ASP A 193 -2.26 -3.95 7.26
CA ASP A 193 -3.26 -4.98 7.50
C ASP A 193 -2.64 -6.37 7.43
N GLU A 194 -1.78 -6.61 6.45
CA GLU A 194 -1.15 -7.90 6.20
C GLU A 194 0.24 -7.95 6.90
N PRO A 195 0.43 -8.84 7.90
CA PRO A 195 1.63 -8.82 8.74
C PRO A 195 2.94 -9.20 8.02
N HIS A 196 2.87 -10.05 7.00
CA HIS A 196 4.06 -10.45 6.24
C HIS A 196 4.57 -9.29 5.38
N GLY A 197 3.67 -8.63 4.61
CA GLY A 197 4.03 -7.46 3.82
C GLY A 197 4.46 -6.27 4.68
N LEU A 198 3.87 -6.12 5.89
CA LEU A 198 4.34 -5.14 6.86
C LEU A 198 5.78 -5.42 7.29
N ALA A 199 6.12 -6.69 7.58
CA ALA A 199 7.48 -7.06 8.00
C ALA A 199 8.50 -6.83 6.87
N GLU A 200 8.13 -7.18 5.64
CA GLU A 200 8.96 -6.96 4.44
C GLU A 200 9.23 -5.48 4.19
N ARG A 201 8.18 -4.66 4.18
CA ARG A 201 8.29 -3.22 3.97
C ARG A 201 9.17 -2.55 5.03
N GLU A 202 8.90 -2.82 6.31
CA GLU A 202 9.66 -2.22 7.40
C GLU A 202 11.12 -2.67 7.40
N PHE A 203 11.40 -3.92 7.00
CA PHE A 203 12.76 -4.42 6.83
C PHE A 203 13.47 -3.69 5.68
N THR A 204 12.87 -3.66 4.50
CA THR A 204 13.42 -3.03 3.30
C THR A 204 13.71 -1.54 3.54
N ASN A 205 12.73 -0.82 4.06
CA ASN A 205 12.85 0.62 4.34
C ASN A 205 13.91 0.90 5.42
N THR A 206 14.05 0.02 6.40
CA THR A 206 15.07 0.18 7.46
C THR A 206 16.47 -0.10 6.92
N VAL A 207 16.64 -1.14 6.10
CA VAL A 207 17.95 -1.50 5.54
C VAL A 207 18.43 -0.49 4.51
N TYR A 208 17.56 -0.03 3.62
CA TYR A 208 17.92 1.02 2.64
C TYR A 208 17.93 2.43 3.24
N GLY A 209 17.31 2.60 4.42
CA GLY A 209 17.18 3.88 5.10
C GLY A 209 15.91 4.64 4.72
N LYS A 210 15.02 4.84 5.70
CA LYS A 210 13.70 5.49 5.52
C LYS A 210 13.74 6.91 4.91
N ASN A 211 14.90 7.56 4.90
CA ASN A 211 15.07 8.90 4.33
C ASN A 211 15.78 8.87 2.96
N THR A 212 15.84 7.72 2.30
CA THR A 212 16.45 7.57 0.98
C THR A 212 15.39 7.15 -0.04
N PRO A 213 15.60 7.41 -1.34
CA PRO A 213 14.66 6.99 -2.37
C PRO A 213 14.32 5.49 -2.37
N TYR A 214 15.24 4.64 -1.92
CA TYR A 214 15.05 3.19 -1.82
C TYR A 214 14.26 2.74 -0.59
N GLY A 215 14.07 3.61 0.40
CA GLY A 215 13.34 3.33 1.63
C GLY A 215 12.14 4.24 1.87
N TRP A 216 11.69 4.98 0.86
CA TRP A 216 10.52 5.84 0.95
C TRP A 216 9.23 5.03 0.85
N ASP A 217 8.23 5.46 1.60
CA ASP A 217 6.82 5.06 1.41
C ASP A 217 6.02 6.23 0.84
N GLU A 218 5.02 5.93 0.03
CA GLU A 218 3.99 6.91 -0.32
C GLU A 218 3.16 7.23 0.93
N GLU A 219 2.87 8.51 1.10
CA GLU A 219 2.04 9.03 2.18
C GLU A 219 0.89 9.86 1.62
N TYR A 220 -0.22 9.99 2.36
CA TYR A 220 -1.31 10.88 1.94
C TYR A 220 -0.80 12.29 1.63
N GLY A 221 0.15 12.80 2.42
CA GLY A 221 0.73 14.12 2.22
C GLY A 221 1.50 14.26 0.91
N THR A 222 2.24 13.22 0.49
CA THR A 222 3.04 13.27 -0.76
C THR A 222 2.16 13.10 -2.00
N ILE A 223 1.25 12.11 -2.01
CA ILE A 223 0.38 11.85 -3.16
C ILE A 223 -0.64 12.97 -3.39
N ASN A 224 -1.09 13.66 -2.33
CA ASN A 224 -2.03 14.79 -2.46
C ASN A 224 -1.38 16.06 -3.05
N ARG A 225 -0.05 16.19 -3.00
CA ARG A 225 0.68 17.30 -3.62
C ARG A 225 0.94 17.11 -5.12
N VAL A 226 0.75 15.90 -5.63
CA VAL A 226 0.93 15.61 -7.05
C VAL A 226 -0.19 16.26 -7.85
N THR A 227 0.17 17.09 -8.82
CA THR A 227 -0.76 17.78 -9.73
C THR A 227 -0.69 17.19 -11.14
N ARG A 228 -1.71 17.44 -11.96
CA ARG A 228 -1.68 17.11 -13.39
C ARG A 228 -0.45 17.69 -14.10
N GLY A 229 -0.06 18.90 -13.74
CA GLY A 229 1.15 19.56 -14.28
C GLY A 229 2.43 18.78 -13.97
N ASP A 230 2.51 18.16 -12.80
CA ASP A 230 3.67 17.33 -12.42
C ASP A 230 3.75 16.07 -13.29
N LEU A 231 2.63 15.38 -13.55
CA LEU A 231 2.58 14.21 -14.44
C LEU A 231 3.07 14.58 -15.84
N VAL A 232 2.57 15.69 -16.40
CA VAL A 232 2.95 16.19 -17.72
C VAL A 232 4.44 16.52 -17.77
N ASN A 233 4.98 17.15 -16.73
CA ASN A 233 6.40 17.51 -16.65
C ASN A 233 7.29 16.27 -16.50
N PHE A 234 6.89 15.30 -15.67
CA PHE A 234 7.59 14.03 -15.51
C PHE A 234 7.62 13.26 -16.84
N TYR A 235 6.47 13.11 -17.50
CA TYR A 235 6.39 12.49 -18.81
C TYR A 235 7.30 13.18 -19.82
N ARG A 236 7.21 14.50 -19.98
CA ARG A 236 8.04 15.27 -20.92
C ARG A 236 9.53 15.11 -20.66
N ARG A 237 9.94 14.97 -19.40
CA ARG A 237 11.36 14.82 -19.03
C ARG A 237 11.93 13.45 -19.41
N TYR A 238 11.15 12.40 -19.31
CA TYR A 238 11.67 11.04 -19.40
C TYR A 238 11.22 10.27 -20.66
N PHE A 239 10.08 10.61 -21.25
CA PHE A 239 9.53 9.91 -22.41
C PHE A 239 9.97 10.59 -23.70
N PHE A 240 11.07 10.12 -24.27
CA PHE A 240 11.61 10.59 -25.55
C PHE A 240 12.34 9.45 -26.29
N PRO A 241 12.47 9.51 -27.63
CA PRO A 241 12.96 8.38 -28.42
C PRO A 241 14.31 7.83 -27.97
N ALA A 242 15.31 8.68 -27.80
CA ALA A 242 16.67 8.27 -27.43
C ALA A 242 16.78 7.62 -26.04
N ASN A 243 15.74 7.76 -25.21
CA ASN A 243 15.60 7.12 -23.89
C ASN A 243 14.72 5.86 -23.93
N THR A 244 14.28 5.44 -25.11
CA THR A 244 13.30 4.35 -25.28
C THR A 244 13.90 3.15 -25.99
N MET A 245 13.69 1.98 -25.43
CA MET A 245 13.99 0.67 -26.00
C MET A 245 12.67 -0.04 -26.28
N LEU A 246 12.34 -0.26 -27.55
CA LEU A 246 11.12 -0.99 -27.96
C LEU A 246 11.47 -2.42 -28.32
N ALA A 247 10.88 -3.39 -27.64
CA ALA A 247 10.93 -4.79 -28.05
C ALA A 247 9.59 -5.20 -28.66
N VAL A 248 9.62 -5.95 -29.75
CA VAL A 248 8.44 -6.59 -30.35
C VAL A 248 8.76 -8.06 -30.60
N TRP A 249 7.88 -8.96 -30.18
CA TRP A 249 8.03 -10.39 -30.40
C TRP A 249 6.69 -11.04 -30.74
N GLY A 250 6.75 -12.14 -31.51
CA GLY A 250 5.56 -12.86 -31.94
C GLY A 250 5.55 -13.14 -33.44
N VAL A 251 4.35 -13.37 -33.99
CA VAL A 251 4.16 -13.79 -35.36
C VAL A 251 4.12 -12.61 -36.32
N PHE A 252 5.25 -12.25 -36.88
CA PHE A 252 5.43 -11.20 -37.89
C PHE A 252 6.65 -11.52 -38.77
N SER A 253 6.83 -10.78 -39.85
CA SER A 253 8.07 -10.72 -40.63
C SER A 253 8.91 -9.54 -40.12
N ALA A 254 10.17 -9.77 -39.72
CA ALA A 254 11.02 -8.74 -39.18
C ALA A 254 11.24 -7.54 -40.13
N PRO A 255 11.43 -7.75 -41.47
CA PRO A 255 11.52 -6.63 -42.40
C PRO A 255 10.24 -5.78 -42.47
N GLU A 256 9.05 -6.43 -42.43
CA GLU A 256 7.78 -5.70 -42.43
C GLU A 256 7.55 -4.95 -41.13
N MET A 257 7.88 -5.57 -40.00
CA MET A 257 7.76 -4.94 -38.68
C MET A 257 8.70 -3.74 -38.58
N LYS A 258 9.94 -3.87 -39.04
CA LYS A 258 10.90 -2.78 -39.13
C LYS A 258 10.30 -1.58 -39.87
N ALA A 259 9.82 -1.79 -41.08
CA ALA A 259 9.22 -0.73 -41.89
C ALA A 259 7.99 -0.08 -41.21
N ARG A 260 7.18 -0.87 -40.50
CA ARG A 260 6.02 -0.36 -39.74
C ARG A 260 6.46 0.50 -38.59
N VAL A 261 7.42 0.05 -37.77
CA VAL A 261 7.93 0.78 -36.61
C VAL A 261 8.67 2.06 -37.05
N GLU A 262 9.50 1.99 -38.09
CA GLU A 262 10.18 3.16 -38.66
C GLU A 262 9.17 4.24 -39.09
N LYS A 263 8.11 3.84 -39.79
CA LYS A 263 7.05 4.75 -40.23
C LYS A 263 6.23 5.31 -39.05
N LEU A 264 5.90 4.45 -38.08
CA LEU A 264 5.04 4.80 -36.94
C LEU A 264 5.68 5.83 -36.02
N PHE A 265 7.01 5.74 -35.80
CA PHE A 265 7.73 6.61 -34.89
C PHE A 265 8.55 7.70 -35.61
N ALA A 266 8.34 7.92 -36.92
CA ALA A 266 9.08 8.90 -37.68
C ALA A 266 8.84 10.35 -37.24
N ASP A 267 7.66 10.66 -36.71
CA ASP A 267 7.25 11.96 -36.22
C ASP A 267 7.59 12.21 -34.74
N TRP A 268 8.00 11.17 -34.01
CA TRP A 268 8.40 11.31 -32.62
C TRP A 268 9.85 11.80 -32.53
N THR A 269 10.02 13.12 -32.56
CA THR A 269 11.32 13.82 -32.66
C THR A 269 11.69 14.58 -31.40
N VAL A 270 11.07 14.26 -30.26
CA VAL A 270 11.32 14.91 -28.97
C VAL A 270 12.75 14.64 -28.51
N GLU A 271 13.50 15.70 -28.20
CA GLU A 271 14.84 15.63 -27.64
C GLU A 271 14.84 16.11 -26.19
N GLN A 272 15.57 15.42 -25.33
CA GLN A 272 15.78 15.78 -23.93
C GLN A 272 17.23 15.52 -23.53
N PRO A 273 17.76 16.21 -22.53
CA PRO A 273 19.06 15.86 -21.95
C PRO A 273 19.09 14.41 -21.47
N PRO A 274 20.26 13.74 -21.47
CA PRO A 274 20.39 12.38 -20.96
C PRO A 274 19.76 12.24 -19.56
N VAL A 275 19.16 11.08 -19.31
CA VAL A 275 18.60 10.77 -18.00
C VAL A 275 19.74 10.61 -17.00
N PRO A 276 19.67 11.20 -15.81
CA PRO A 276 20.68 11.04 -14.78
C PRO A 276 20.88 9.56 -14.38
N VAL A 277 22.00 9.26 -13.77
CA VAL A 277 22.18 7.98 -13.08
C VAL A 277 21.24 7.91 -11.86
N PHE A 278 20.79 6.70 -11.51
CA PHE A 278 20.00 6.52 -10.29
C PHE A 278 20.83 6.91 -9.05
N PRO A 279 20.16 7.40 -7.99
CA PRO A 279 20.84 7.74 -6.75
C PRO A 279 21.62 6.54 -6.20
N PRO A 280 22.83 6.72 -5.66
CA PRO A 280 23.53 5.61 -5.00
C PRO A 280 22.84 5.25 -3.68
N VAL A 281 22.84 3.97 -3.32
CA VAL A 281 22.46 3.54 -1.97
C VAL A 281 23.53 4.05 -0.99
N SER A 282 23.15 4.98 -0.13
CA SER A 282 24.07 5.67 0.79
C SER A 282 23.80 5.36 2.26
N ALA A 283 22.80 4.52 2.55
CA ALA A 283 22.40 4.22 3.92
C ALA A 283 23.45 3.40 4.67
N LYS A 284 23.73 3.79 5.89
CA LYS A 284 24.39 2.88 6.86
C LYS A 284 23.33 1.92 7.37
N PRO A 285 23.57 0.61 7.33
CA PRO A 285 22.64 -0.37 7.86
C PRO A 285 22.25 -0.03 9.30
N ALA A 286 20.96 0.00 9.60
CA ALA A 286 20.45 0.21 10.95
C ALA A 286 20.45 -1.13 11.70
N ALA A 287 21.59 -1.53 12.25
CA ALA A 287 21.71 -2.72 13.07
C ALA A 287 20.76 -2.62 14.29
N GLY A 288 19.98 -3.67 14.56
CA GLY A 288 19.05 -3.67 15.70
C GLY A 288 17.92 -4.66 15.55
N THR A 289 17.05 -4.68 16.56
CA THR A 289 15.80 -5.42 16.53
C THR A 289 14.64 -4.42 16.57
N TYR A 290 13.73 -4.53 15.62
CA TYR A 290 12.59 -3.64 15.44
C TYR A 290 11.31 -4.46 15.60
N LEU A 291 10.37 -3.94 16.39
CA LEU A 291 9.12 -4.63 16.71
C LEU A 291 7.92 -3.80 16.26
N ALA A 292 7.16 -4.32 15.31
CA ALA A 292 5.81 -3.86 15.02
C ALA A 292 4.81 -4.68 15.84
N SER A 293 4.18 -4.06 16.81
CA SER A 293 3.22 -4.76 17.69
C SER A 293 1.86 -4.88 17.04
N LYS A 294 1.41 -6.12 16.80
CA LYS A 294 0.05 -6.47 16.33
C LYS A 294 -0.58 -7.47 17.30
N SER A 295 -1.60 -7.04 18.05
CA SER A 295 -2.27 -7.87 19.07
C SER A 295 -3.28 -8.86 18.46
N ASP A 296 -3.61 -8.71 17.20
CA ASP A 296 -4.60 -9.49 16.45
C ASP A 296 -4.03 -10.71 15.71
N VAL A 297 -2.72 -10.98 15.88
CA VAL A 297 -2.05 -12.11 15.24
C VAL A 297 -1.54 -13.13 16.26
N THR A 298 -1.54 -14.41 15.88
CA THR A 298 -1.08 -15.55 16.71
C THR A 298 0.29 -16.07 16.30
N GLN A 299 0.86 -15.51 15.24
CA GLN A 299 2.20 -15.80 14.73
C GLN A 299 3.04 -14.54 14.71
N THR A 300 4.35 -14.72 14.73
CA THR A 300 5.31 -13.66 14.47
C THR A 300 5.87 -13.84 13.07
N PHE A 301 5.73 -12.79 12.25
CA PHE A 301 6.37 -12.69 10.95
C PHE A 301 7.68 -11.94 11.10
N PHE A 302 8.73 -12.40 10.47
CA PHE A 302 10.03 -11.80 10.64
C PHE A 302 10.83 -11.73 9.35
N TYR A 303 11.63 -10.66 9.27
CA TYR A 303 12.69 -10.46 8.28
C TYR A 303 13.97 -10.11 9.02
N LEU A 304 15.09 -10.72 8.67
CA LEU A 304 16.39 -10.36 9.21
C LEU A 304 17.47 -10.47 8.14
N GLY A 305 18.43 -9.53 8.20
CA GLY A 305 19.50 -9.49 7.20
C GLY A 305 20.17 -8.13 7.11
N GLN A 306 20.68 -7.83 5.92
CA GLN A 306 21.51 -6.66 5.64
C GLN A 306 21.48 -6.29 4.15
N LEU A 307 22.15 -5.21 3.76
CA LEU A 307 22.41 -4.94 2.34
C LEU A 307 23.21 -6.08 1.71
N GLY A 308 22.82 -6.49 0.53
CA GLY A 308 23.50 -7.46 -0.32
C GLY A 308 24.51 -6.82 -1.27
N GLY A 309 24.58 -7.32 -2.49
CA GLY A 309 25.46 -6.85 -3.54
C GLY A 309 24.74 -6.57 -4.87
N VAL A 310 25.49 -6.36 -5.92
CA VAL A 310 24.98 -6.21 -7.29
C VAL A 310 25.23 -7.47 -8.10
N LEU A 311 24.41 -7.70 -9.10
CA LEU A 311 24.46 -8.92 -9.93
C LEU A 311 25.81 -9.13 -10.63
N LYS A 312 26.56 -8.06 -10.95
CA LYS A 312 27.89 -8.11 -11.58
C LYS A 312 29.04 -8.40 -10.61
N ASP A 313 28.78 -8.51 -9.30
CA ASP A 313 29.80 -8.81 -8.34
C ASP A 313 30.37 -10.23 -8.61
N LYS A 314 31.69 -10.33 -8.65
CA LYS A 314 32.38 -11.60 -8.95
C LYS A 314 32.06 -12.71 -7.95
N ASP A 315 31.68 -12.34 -6.72
CA ASP A 315 31.35 -13.26 -5.65
C ASP A 315 29.85 -13.63 -5.62
N TYR A 316 29.02 -12.98 -6.45
CA TYR A 316 27.56 -13.23 -6.45
C TYR A 316 27.20 -14.72 -6.66
N PRO A 317 27.82 -15.49 -7.57
CA PRO A 317 27.50 -16.91 -7.72
C PRO A 317 27.76 -17.72 -6.43
N ALA A 318 28.84 -17.42 -5.70
CA ALA A 318 29.12 -18.09 -4.43
C ALA A 318 28.19 -17.64 -3.29
N LEU A 319 27.74 -16.38 -3.31
CA LEU A 319 26.76 -15.83 -2.36
C LEU A 319 25.37 -16.44 -2.57
N GLU A 320 24.94 -16.62 -3.81
CA GLU A 320 23.68 -17.31 -4.13
C GLU A 320 23.72 -18.78 -3.66
N ILE A 321 24.80 -19.51 -3.94
CA ILE A 321 24.98 -20.89 -3.43
C ILE A 321 24.95 -20.93 -1.90
N MET A 322 25.61 -19.98 -1.25
CA MET A 322 25.60 -19.85 0.21
C MET A 322 24.17 -19.66 0.75
N ALA A 323 23.39 -18.74 0.15
CA ALA A 323 22.00 -18.49 0.54
C ALA A 323 21.12 -19.71 0.28
N ASN A 324 21.29 -20.40 -0.85
CA ASN A 324 20.59 -21.65 -1.15
C ASN A 324 20.87 -22.76 -0.11
N ILE A 325 22.11 -22.93 0.32
CA ILE A 325 22.45 -23.89 1.40
C ILE A 325 21.77 -23.48 2.72
N LEU A 326 21.72 -22.18 2.99
CA LEU A 326 21.16 -21.66 4.24
C LEU A 326 19.63 -21.81 4.26
N GLY A 327 18.91 -21.35 3.21
CA GLY A 327 17.45 -21.29 3.20
C GLY A 327 16.76 -21.55 1.85
N GLY A 328 17.46 -22.05 0.82
CA GLY A 328 16.94 -22.21 -0.55
C GLY A 328 16.08 -23.47 -0.78
N GLY A 329 15.26 -23.90 0.19
CA GLY A 329 14.30 -24.98 0.00
C GLY A 329 14.31 -26.05 1.11
N PHE A 330 13.57 -27.15 0.89
CA PHE A 330 13.29 -28.18 1.90
C PHE A 330 14.53 -28.89 2.49
N GLN A 331 15.65 -28.88 1.78
CA GLN A 331 16.89 -29.50 2.23
C GLN A 331 17.88 -28.53 2.87
N SER A 332 17.54 -27.24 2.88
CA SER A 332 18.37 -26.18 3.46
C SER A 332 18.53 -26.32 4.98
N ARG A 333 19.55 -25.67 5.50
CA ARG A 333 19.88 -25.76 6.95
C ARG A 333 18.78 -25.18 7.82
N LEU A 334 18.26 -24.00 7.46
CA LEU A 334 17.20 -23.32 8.20
C LEU A 334 15.89 -24.11 8.17
N PHE A 335 15.53 -24.64 7.00
CA PHE A 335 14.32 -25.44 6.91
C PHE A 335 14.39 -26.70 7.78
N ARG A 336 15.49 -27.44 7.72
CA ARG A 336 15.68 -28.61 8.57
C ARG A 336 15.68 -28.23 10.04
N ARG A 337 16.47 -27.22 10.43
CA ARG A 337 16.64 -26.84 11.84
C ARG A 337 15.35 -26.30 12.44
N VAL A 338 14.73 -25.29 11.79
CA VAL A 338 13.62 -24.54 12.39
C VAL A 338 12.28 -25.22 12.15
N ARG A 339 12.05 -25.75 10.94
CA ARG A 339 10.78 -26.41 10.62
C ARG A 339 10.77 -27.89 11.02
N THR A 340 11.77 -28.68 10.61
CA THR A 340 11.73 -30.12 10.78
C THR A 340 12.08 -30.52 12.21
N ASP A 341 13.20 -30.03 12.75
CA ASP A 341 13.70 -30.46 14.07
C ASP A 341 12.94 -29.74 15.20
N MET A 342 12.71 -28.42 15.10
CA MET A 342 12.09 -27.63 16.15
C MET A 342 10.55 -27.52 16.00
N GLY A 343 10.00 -27.69 14.80
CA GLY A 343 8.57 -27.55 14.56
C GLY A 343 8.04 -26.13 14.79
N ASN A 344 8.90 -25.11 14.72
CA ASN A 344 8.57 -23.75 15.09
C ASN A 344 8.03 -22.90 13.92
N ALA A 345 8.43 -23.19 12.68
CA ALA A 345 8.04 -22.46 11.50
C ALA A 345 7.38 -23.36 10.45
N TYR A 346 6.41 -22.82 9.72
CA TYR A 346 5.87 -23.47 8.52
C TYR A 346 6.71 -23.16 7.28
N GLU A 347 7.15 -21.92 7.18
CA GLU A 347 7.95 -21.38 6.09
C GLU A 347 9.15 -20.62 6.65
N ILE A 348 10.31 -20.86 6.07
CA ILE A 348 11.53 -20.14 6.35
C ILE A 348 12.42 -20.20 5.11
N GLU A 349 12.92 -19.06 4.69
CA GLU A 349 13.73 -18.91 3.50
C GLU A 349 14.95 -18.02 3.79
N ALA A 350 16.00 -18.19 2.97
CA ALA A 350 17.12 -17.27 2.92
C ALA A 350 17.44 -16.99 1.46
N ASP A 351 17.64 -15.72 1.13
CA ASP A 351 17.97 -15.25 -0.20
C ASP A 351 19.11 -14.23 -0.17
N TRP A 352 19.96 -14.27 -1.17
CA TRP A 352 20.89 -13.21 -1.50
C TRP A 352 20.46 -12.59 -2.81
N SER A 353 19.59 -11.60 -2.73
CA SER A 353 19.18 -10.86 -3.91
C SER A 353 20.28 -9.91 -4.38
N ALA A 354 20.33 -9.69 -5.68
CA ALA A 354 21.23 -8.73 -6.29
C ALA A 354 20.51 -7.98 -7.39
N ASN A 355 20.49 -6.66 -7.30
CA ASN A 355 19.94 -5.83 -8.36
C ASN A 355 21.01 -5.57 -9.44
N TYR A 356 20.59 -5.06 -10.59
CA TYR A 356 21.50 -4.79 -11.70
C TYR A 356 22.41 -3.60 -11.43
N ASP A 357 21.93 -2.55 -10.78
CA ASP A 357 22.61 -1.25 -10.66
C ASP A 357 22.85 -0.80 -9.21
N HIS A 358 22.19 -1.39 -8.23
CA HIS A 358 22.35 -1.08 -6.83
C HIS A 358 22.36 -2.34 -5.96
N PRO A 359 22.87 -2.29 -4.73
CA PRO A 359 22.87 -3.44 -3.84
C PRO A 359 21.44 -3.94 -3.55
N GLY A 360 21.21 -5.23 -3.75
CA GLY A 360 20.03 -5.90 -3.26
C GLY A 360 20.11 -6.19 -1.76
N LEU A 361 19.43 -7.23 -1.29
CA LEU A 361 19.35 -7.59 0.12
C LEU A 361 19.81 -9.03 0.33
N PHE A 362 20.59 -9.25 1.39
CA PHE A 362 20.62 -10.56 2.04
C PHE A 362 19.52 -10.58 3.08
N LEU A 363 18.58 -11.49 2.95
CA LEU A 363 17.45 -11.60 3.86
C LEU A 363 17.19 -13.06 4.25
N ILE A 364 16.70 -13.24 5.47
CA ILE A 364 16.07 -14.45 5.95
C ILE A 364 14.67 -14.04 6.40
N SER A 365 13.65 -14.70 5.88
CA SER A 365 12.26 -14.41 6.16
C SER A 365 11.49 -15.65 6.57
N GLY A 366 10.38 -15.46 7.26
CA GLY A 366 9.49 -16.55 7.63
C GLY A 366 8.47 -16.16 8.70
N SER A 367 7.75 -17.15 9.16
CA SER A 367 6.80 -17.02 10.28
C SER A 367 6.99 -18.11 11.31
N THR A 368 6.71 -17.79 12.56
CA THR A 368 6.81 -18.73 13.68
C THR A 368 5.64 -18.52 14.66
N LYS A 369 5.36 -19.54 15.47
CA LYS A 369 4.43 -19.39 16.59
C LYS A 369 4.92 -18.27 17.50
N SER A 370 4.03 -17.39 17.97
CA SER A 370 4.41 -16.25 18.83
C SER A 370 5.25 -16.68 20.04
N VAL A 371 4.92 -17.80 20.69
CA VAL A 371 5.65 -18.32 21.85
C VAL A 371 7.11 -18.72 21.51
N SER A 372 7.39 -19.10 20.28
CA SER A 372 8.71 -19.56 19.81
C SER A 372 9.56 -18.47 19.14
N THR A 373 9.10 -17.23 19.12
CA THR A 373 9.74 -16.13 18.36
C THR A 373 11.23 -15.99 18.66
N VAL A 374 11.61 -15.86 19.93
CA VAL A 374 13.01 -15.63 20.33
C VAL A 374 13.87 -16.85 20.06
N GLU A 375 13.37 -18.04 20.39
CA GLU A 375 14.07 -19.31 20.14
C GLU A 375 14.36 -19.52 18.63
N THR A 376 13.37 -19.23 17.79
CA THR A 376 13.50 -19.31 16.32
C THR A 376 14.56 -18.34 15.80
N LEU A 377 14.50 -17.09 16.20
CA LEU A 377 15.48 -16.07 15.76
C LEU A 377 16.91 -16.41 16.25
N GLN A 378 17.05 -16.94 17.45
CA GLN A 378 18.34 -17.42 17.97
C GLN A 378 18.87 -18.60 17.15
N ALA A 379 18.02 -19.58 16.80
CA ALA A 379 18.41 -20.73 15.97
C ALA A 379 18.86 -20.27 14.56
N ILE A 380 18.18 -19.29 13.97
CA ILE A 380 18.57 -18.70 12.70
C ILE A 380 19.95 -18.06 12.80
N LEU A 381 20.19 -17.21 13.79
CA LEU A 381 21.48 -16.55 13.99
C LEU A 381 22.61 -17.55 14.24
N GLN A 382 22.34 -18.67 14.92
CA GLN A 382 23.29 -19.78 15.13
C GLN A 382 23.64 -20.44 13.79
N GLU A 383 22.69 -20.70 12.91
CA GLU A 383 22.98 -21.31 11.59
C GLU A 383 23.75 -20.36 10.68
N VAL A 384 23.46 -19.05 10.75
CA VAL A 384 24.25 -18.02 10.05
C VAL A 384 25.70 -18.02 10.57
N GLU A 385 25.93 -18.10 11.87
CA GLU A 385 27.28 -18.17 12.41
C GLU A 385 27.97 -19.48 12.06
N ARG A 386 27.23 -20.61 12.00
CA ARG A 386 27.74 -21.89 11.60
C ARG A 386 28.24 -21.93 10.16
N ILE A 387 27.50 -21.32 9.19
CA ILE A 387 27.95 -21.30 7.80
C ILE A 387 29.17 -20.37 7.62
N ARG A 388 29.35 -19.36 8.49
CA ARG A 388 30.52 -18.49 8.53
C ARG A 388 31.76 -19.19 9.12
N SER A 389 31.57 -20.12 10.04
CA SER A 389 32.68 -20.72 10.79
C SER A 389 33.12 -22.12 10.28
N THR A 390 32.23 -22.82 9.61
CA THR A 390 32.45 -24.22 9.22
C THR A 390 32.17 -24.44 7.74
N ALA A 391 33.07 -25.09 7.02
CA ALA A 391 32.89 -25.45 5.64
C ALA A 391 31.65 -26.34 5.45
N VAL A 392 30.88 -26.08 4.39
CA VAL A 392 29.68 -26.83 4.02
C VAL A 392 30.01 -28.27 3.59
N GLY A 393 29.07 -29.20 3.69
CA GLY A 393 29.21 -30.58 3.20
C GLY A 393 29.23 -30.63 1.67
N GLU A 394 29.80 -31.69 1.11
CA GLU A 394 29.80 -31.91 -0.36
C GLU A 394 28.38 -32.08 -0.91
N ASP A 395 27.53 -32.78 -0.19
CA ASP A 395 26.13 -32.98 -0.58
C ASP A 395 25.31 -31.68 -0.51
N GLU A 396 25.55 -30.84 0.50
CA GLU A 396 24.92 -29.51 0.60
C GLU A 396 25.33 -28.64 -0.59
N LEU A 397 26.61 -28.58 -0.92
CA LEU A 397 27.13 -27.82 -2.05
C LEU A 397 26.56 -28.34 -3.36
N ARG A 398 26.57 -29.65 -3.59
CA ARG A 398 26.03 -30.26 -4.81
C ARG A 398 24.57 -29.92 -4.97
N THR A 399 23.76 -30.16 -3.95
CA THR A 399 22.31 -29.88 -4.00
C THR A 399 22.03 -28.40 -4.31
N ALA A 400 22.74 -27.47 -3.66
CA ALA A 400 22.55 -26.05 -3.90
C ALA A 400 22.95 -25.63 -5.33
N LYS A 401 24.06 -26.18 -5.84
CA LYS A 401 24.49 -25.95 -7.24
C LYS A 401 23.47 -26.51 -8.24
N ASP A 402 23.01 -27.73 -8.03
CA ASP A 402 22.00 -28.35 -8.88
C ASP A 402 20.70 -27.53 -8.88
N THR A 403 20.29 -27.03 -7.71
CA THR A 403 19.14 -26.15 -7.58
C THR A 403 19.33 -24.87 -8.38
N ALA A 404 20.44 -24.14 -8.17
CA ALA A 404 20.73 -22.89 -8.88
C ALA A 404 20.82 -23.08 -10.40
N LEU A 405 21.56 -24.10 -10.87
CA LEU A 405 21.72 -24.38 -12.30
C LEU A 405 20.41 -24.81 -12.95
N ASN A 406 19.62 -25.68 -12.30
CA ASN A 406 18.34 -26.14 -12.83
C ASN A 406 17.29 -24.99 -12.87
N SER A 407 17.31 -24.09 -11.90
CA SER A 407 16.41 -22.94 -11.89
C SER A 407 16.66 -21.94 -13.04
N LEU A 408 17.91 -21.88 -13.56
CA LEU A 408 18.23 -21.04 -14.71
C LEU A 408 17.42 -21.40 -15.96
N VAL A 409 17.04 -22.66 -16.14
CA VAL A 409 16.22 -23.10 -17.28
C VAL A 409 14.89 -22.34 -17.32
N PHE A 410 14.25 -22.14 -16.18
CA PHE A 410 12.96 -21.43 -16.09
C PHE A 410 13.08 -19.91 -16.36
N ALA A 411 14.27 -19.36 -16.32
CA ALA A 411 14.52 -17.98 -16.70
C ALA A 411 14.62 -17.77 -18.23
N PHE A 412 14.73 -18.87 -19.00
CA PHE A 412 14.96 -18.88 -20.45
C PHE A 412 14.05 -19.89 -21.18
N ASP A 413 13.01 -20.39 -20.54
CA ASP A 413 12.09 -21.41 -21.08
C ASP A 413 11.24 -20.89 -22.23
N THR A 414 11.10 -19.57 -22.39
CA THR A 414 10.39 -18.93 -23.51
C THR A 414 11.25 -17.87 -24.19
N LYS A 415 10.99 -17.62 -25.48
CA LYS A 415 11.64 -16.55 -26.25
C LYS A 415 11.40 -15.18 -25.61
N ALA A 416 10.19 -14.94 -25.08
CA ALA A 416 9.84 -13.69 -24.39
C ALA A 416 10.71 -13.44 -23.14
N LYS A 417 10.90 -14.46 -22.28
CA LYS A 417 11.77 -14.34 -21.11
C LYS A 417 13.22 -14.10 -21.52
N THR A 418 13.70 -14.81 -22.52
CA THR A 418 15.07 -14.61 -23.06
C THR A 418 15.26 -13.18 -23.59
N LEU A 419 14.28 -12.68 -24.39
CA LEU A 419 14.30 -11.30 -24.88
C LEU A 419 14.29 -10.29 -23.70
N GLY A 420 13.43 -10.53 -22.71
CA GLY A 420 13.38 -9.69 -21.50
C GLY A 420 14.73 -9.60 -20.77
N ARG A 421 15.49 -10.70 -20.69
CA ARG A 421 16.84 -10.72 -20.10
C ARG A 421 17.85 -9.94 -20.96
N ILE A 422 17.83 -10.12 -22.28
CA ILE A 422 18.69 -9.35 -23.19
C ILE A 422 18.46 -7.85 -23.04
N LEU A 423 17.17 -7.44 -22.94
CA LEU A 423 16.82 -6.05 -22.73
C LEU A 423 17.28 -5.51 -21.37
N ASN A 424 17.21 -6.33 -20.31
CA ASN A 424 17.76 -5.94 -18.99
C ASN A 424 19.28 -5.75 -19.09
N TYR A 425 20.00 -6.66 -19.72
CA TYR A 425 21.45 -6.53 -19.90
C TYR A 425 21.81 -5.26 -20.68
N GLU A 426 21.10 -4.98 -21.78
CA GLU A 426 21.31 -3.76 -22.55
C GLU A 426 20.99 -2.49 -21.72
N TYR A 427 19.86 -2.52 -20.99
CA TYR A 427 19.40 -1.39 -20.17
C TYR A 427 20.39 -1.01 -19.08
N TYR A 428 20.97 -2.01 -18.39
CA TYR A 428 21.92 -1.81 -17.30
C TYR A 428 23.39 -1.89 -17.71
N GLY A 429 23.67 -2.09 -19.01
CA GLY A 429 25.04 -2.12 -19.55
C GLY A 429 25.82 -3.40 -19.24
N TYR A 430 25.13 -4.53 -19.13
CA TYR A 430 25.73 -5.85 -18.98
C TYR A 430 26.11 -6.45 -20.34
N PRO A 431 27.12 -7.34 -20.41
CA PRO A 431 27.46 -8.04 -21.65
C PRO A 431 26.33 -9.00 -22.06
N ARG A 432 26.12 -9.20 -23.37
CA ARG A 432 25.04 -10.07 -23.90
C ARG A 432 25.18 -11.53 -23.47
N ASP A 433 26.41 -11.99 -23.25
CA ASP A 433 26.74 -13.34 -22.80
C ASP A 433 26.84 -13.46 -21.26
N PHE A 434 26.33 -12.47 -20.51
CA PHE A 434 26.41 -12.45 -19.05
C PHE A 434 25.87 -13.73 -18.43
N ILE A 435 24.76 -14.27 -18.95
CA ILE A 435 24.18 -15.51 -18.40
C ILE A 435 25.09 -16.73 -18.54
N GLN A 436 25.81 -16.85 -19.66
CA GLN A 436 26.76 -17.94 -19.87
C GLN A 436 27.99 -17.78 -18.96
N GLN A 437 28.43 -16.54 -18.73
CA GLN A 437 29.48 -16.26 -17.76
C GLN A 437 29.03 -16.63 -16.34
N TYR A 438 27.81 -16.27 -15.99
CA TYR A 438 27.22 -16.58 -14.70
C TYR A 438 27.04 -18.09 -14.48
N GLN A 439 26.49 -18.82 -15.45
CA GLN A 439 26.36 -20.27 -15.41
C GLN A 439 27.72 -20.96 -15.16
N ARG A 440 28.76 -20.59 -15.92
CA ARG A 440 30.11 -21.11 -15.71
C ARG A 440 30.68 -20.78 -14.34
N ALA A 441 30.39 -19.61 -13.84
CA ALA A 441 30.83 -19.20 -12.50
C ALA A 441 30.16 -20.05 -11.41
N LEU A 442 28.85 -20.33 -11.52
CA LEU A 442 28.13 -21.25 -10.60
C LEU A 442 28.74 -22.66 -10.61
N GLU A 443 29.07 -23.20 -11.80
CA GLU A 443 29.68 -24.52 -11.95
C GLU A 443 31.03 -24.64 -11.22
N THR A 444 31.78 -23.54 -11.11
CA THR A 444 33.12 -23.53 -10.50
C THR A 444 33.11 -23.29 -8.98
N VAL A 445 31.99 -22.85 -8.39
CA VAL A 445 31.91 -22.62 -6.95
C VAL A 445 32.26 -23.88 -6.16
N ASN A 446 33.12 -23.74 -5.16
CA ASN A 446 33.53 -24.80 -4.28
C ASN A 446 33.30 -24.45 -2.80
N ARG A 447 33.54 -25.43 -1.88
CA ARG A 447 33.27 -25.25 -0.44
C ARG A 447 34.09 -24.13 0.21
N ALA A 448 35.33 -23.91 -0.27
CA ALA A 448 36.17 -22.85 0.25
C ALA A 448 35.62 -21.47 -0.16
N ASP A 449 35.05 -21.34 -1.38
CA ASP A 449 34.39 -20.12 -1.83
C ASP A 449 33.18 -19.79 -0.97
N VAL A 450 32.30 -20.78 -0.69
CA VAL A 450 31.15 -20.58 0.19
C VAL A 450 31.57 -20.10 1.58
N LEU A 451 32.58 -20.73 2.19
CA LEU A 451 33.10 -20.33 3.49
C LEU A 451 33.71 -18.92 3.44
N ARG A 452 34.45 -18.61 2.39
CA ARG A 452 35.08 -17.30 2.19
C ARG A 452 34.05 -16.20 2.11
N VAL A 453 33.04 -16.36 1.23
CA VAL A 453 32.02 -15.33 1.06
C VAL A 453 31.13 -15.22 2.32
N ALA A 454 30.81 -16.32 2.99
CA ALA A 454 30.08 -16.28 4.26
C ALA A 454 30.83 -15.46 5.32
N LYS A 455 32.16 -15.65 5.45
CA LYS A 455 32.99 -14.88 6.38
C LYS A 455 33.10 -13.40 5.99
N GLN A 456 33.24 -13.13 4.71
CA GLN A 456 33.51 -11.78 4.20
C GLN A 456 32.26 -10.90 4.18
N TYR A 457 31.10 -11.45 3.80
CA TYR A 457 29.90 -10.67 3.52
C TYR A 457 28.84 -10.75 4.59
N LEU A 458 28.71 -11.85 5.35
CA LEU A 458 27.73 -11.91 6.43
C LEU A 458 28.25 -11.26 7.70
N ALA A 459 27.55 -10.27 8.22
CA ALA A 459 27.86 -9.61 9.48
C ALA A 459 26.66 -9.71 10.45
N PRO A 460 26.43 -10.88 11.06
CA PRO A 460 25.23 -11.10 11.90
C PRO A 460 25.08 -10.09 13.05
N ALA A 461 26.18 -9.51 13.54
CA ALA A 461 26.15 -8.47 14.55
C ALA A 461 25.43 -7.18 14.03
N ASP A 462 25.52 -6.92 12.73
CA ASP A 462 24.99 -5.72 12.08
C ASP A 462 23.64 -5.98 11.39
N PHE A 463 23.04 -7.18 11.55
CA PHE A 463 21.75 -7.45 10.94
C PHE A 463 20.65 -6.53 11.49
N THR A 464 19.82 -6.03 10.60
CA THR A 464 18.49 -5.53 10.91
C THR A 464 17.57 -6.73 11.11
N ILE A 465 16.85 -6.77 12.23
CA ILE A 465 15.83 -7.79 12.52
C ILE A 465 14.50 -7.06 12.69
N VAL A 466 13.51 -7.36 11.85
CA VAL A 466 12.15 -6.86 12.00
C VAL A 466 11.25 -8.02 12.40
N ALA A 467 10.47 -7.83 13.46
CA ALA A 467 9.46 -8.76 13.92
C ALA A 467 8.09 -8.07 13.98
N VAL A 468 7.08 -8.71 13.40
CA VAL A 468 5.69 -8.28 13.45
C VAL A 468 4.89 -9.33 14.18
N GLY A 469 4.33 -9.01 15.34
CA GLY A 469 3.63 -9.99 16.16
C GLY A 469 3.07 -9.42 17.45
N ASN A 470 2.47 -10.30 18.27
CA ASN A 470 1.92 -9.94 19.57
C ASN A 470 2.97 -10.19 20.68
N PRO A 471 3.65 -9.17 21.22
CA PRO A 471 4.69 -9.34 22.22
C PRO A 471 4.19 -9.94 23.54
N GLU A 472 2.90 -9.84 23.86
CA GLU A 472 2.31 -10.45 25.05
C GLU A 472 2.27 -11.99 24.98
N GLN A 473 2.35 -12.53 23.75
CA GLN A 473 2.35 -13.98 23.49
C GLN A 473 3.76 -14.55 23.29
N PHE A 474 4.80 -13.72 23.35
CA PHE A 474 6.18 -14.21 23.21
C PHE A 474 6.60 -15.02 24.45
N GLY A 475 7.19 -16.20 24.22
CA GLY A 475 7.69 -17.03 25.32
C GLY A 475 8.84 -16.38 26.09
N GLN A 476 9.59 -15.52 25.41
CA GLN A 476 10.67 -14.69 25.97
C GLN A 476 10.67 -13.32 25.32
N PRO A 477 11.12 -12.26 26.02
CA PRO A 477 11.22 -10.92 25.44
C PRO A 477 12.32 -10.87 24.35
N LEU A 478 12.11 -10.09 23.29
CA LEU A 478 13.07 -9.92 22.19
C LEU A 478 14.45 -9.41 22.64
N SER A 479 14.54 -8.74 23.78
CA SER A 479 15.83 -8.32 24.38
C SER A 479 16.78 -9.49 24.69
N LYS A 480 16.27 -10.72 24.76
CA LYS A 480 17.09 -11.95 24.87
C LYS A 480 17.92 -12.25 23.63
N LEU A 481 17.68 -11.57 22.53
CA LEU A 481 18.57 -11.58 21.36
C LEU A 481 19.88 -10.81 21.60
N GLY A 482 20.03 -10.15 22.75
CA GLY A 482 21.24 -9.40 23.11
C GLY A 482 21.40 -8.07 22.36
N ARG A 483 20.30 -7.52 21.83
CA ARG A 483 20.26 -6.29 21.02
C ARG A 483 19.22 -5.32 21.55
N PRO A 484 19.39 -3.99 21.35
CA PRO A 484 18.32 -3.04 21.60
C PRO A 484 17.07 -3.37 20.78
N VAL A 485 15.90 -3.22 21.40
CA VAL A 485 14.60 -3.40 20.73
C VAL A 485 13.97 -2.04 20.55
N THR A 486 13.69 -1.66 19.32
CA THR A 486 13.02 -0.42 18.94
C THR A 486 11.61 -0.72 18.48
N ALA A 487 10.62 -0.06 19.07
CA ALA A 487 9.24 -0.16 18.58
C ALA A 487 9.09 0.58 17.24
N ILE A 488 8.39 -0.06 16.30
CA ILE A 488 7.99 0.56 15.05
C ILE A 488 6.67 1.29 15.27
N ASP A 489 6.62 2.57 14.92
CA ASP A 489 5.37 3.33 14.89
C ASP A 489 4.60 2.99 13.62
N LEU A 490 3.44 2.37 13.76
CA LEU A 490 2.55 2.00 12.66
C LEU A 490 1.51 3.08 12.32
N THR A 491 1.61 4.24 12.94
CA THR A 491 0.73 5.36 12.63
C THR A 491 0.90 5.79 11.18
N ILE A 492 -0.18 5.82 10.42
CA ILE A 492 -0.20 6.38 9.07
C ILE A 492 -0.51 7.87 9.22
N PRO A 493 0.41 8.78 8.86
CA PRO A 493 0.20 10.19 9.05
C PRO A 493 -0.93 10.71 8.14
N ASP A 494 -1.97 11.30 8.71
CA ASP A 494 -2.90 12.10 7.94
C ASP A 494 -2.20 13.36 7.40
N PRO A 495 -2.57 13.86 6.21
CA PRO A 495 -2.09 15.15 5.73
C PRO A 495 -2.46 16.21 6.77
N LYS A 496 -1.47 16.86 7.34
CA LYS A 496 -1.74 18.00 8.23
C LYS A 496 -2.42 19.09 7.40
N LYS A 497 -3.68 19.43 7.71
CA LYS A 497 -4.24 20.70 7.29
C LYS A 497 -3.40 21.79 7.95
N GLU A 498 -2.78 22.65 7.16
CA GLU A 498 -2.14 23.84 7.70
C GLU A 498 -3.26 24.75 8.24
N ALA A 499 -3.23 24.97 9.54
CA ALA A 499 -4.06 25.99 10.17
C ALA A 499 -3.70 27.35 9.54
N THR A 500 -4.68 28.22 9.38
CA THR A 500 -4.45 29.60 8.92
C THR A 500 -3.42 30.25 9.83
N HIS A 501 -2.29 30.72 9.27
CA HIS A 501 -1.27 31.37 10.07
C HIS A 501 -1.82 32.65 10.68
N PRO A 502 -1.97 32.73 12.02
CA PRO A 502 -2.62 33.86 12.64
C PRO A 502 -1.69 35.08 12.63
N ASP A 503 -2.14 36.17 12.04
CA ASP A 503 -1.61 37.51 12.33
C ASP A 503 -2.49 38.25 13.33
N ALA A 504 -2.02 39.38 13.84
CA ALA A 504 -2.74 40.14 14.85
C ALA A 504 -4.10 40.64 14.35
N ALA A 505 -4.24 40.95 13.06
CA ALA A 505 -5.45 41.46 12.46
C ALA A 505 -6.50 40.34 12.30
N SER A 506 -6.10 39.18 11.78
CA SER A 506 -6.98 38.01 11.62
C SER A 506 -7.46 37.44 12.95
N LEU A 507 -6.63 37.46 13.99
CA LEU A 507 -7.02 37.11 15.37
C LEU A 507 -8.04 38.09 15.95
N ALA A 508 -7.82 39.41 15.78
CA ALA A 508 -8.75 40.43 16.26
C ALA A 508 -10.11 40.31 15.59
N LYS A 509 -10.11 40.15 14.24
CA LYS A 509 -11.31 39.97 13.43
C LYS A 509 -12.03 38.67 13.73
N GLY A 510 -11.29 37.56 13.95
CA GLY A 510 -11.88 36.29 14.34
C GLY A 510 -12.67 36.36 15.65
N ARG A 511 -12.12 37.06 16.65
CA ARG A 511 -12.82 37.34 17.94
C ARG A 511 -14.06 38.20 17.74
N GLU A 512 -14.02 39.18 16.83
CA GLU A 512 -15.18 40.03 16.52
C GLU A 512 -16.30 39.22 15.88
N ILE A 513 -15.98 38.35 14.89
CA ILE A 513 -16.94 37.46 14.26
C ILE A 513 -17.56 36.52 15.29
N LEU A 514 -16.73 35.87 16.13
CA LEU A 514 -17.23 34.96 17.16
C LEU A 514 -18.14 35.70 18.20
N ALA A 515 -17.77 36.92 18.61
CA ALA A 515 -18.60 37.71 19.48
C ALA A 515 -19.93 38.13 18.84
N ARG A 516 -19.97 38.32 17.54
CA ARG A 516 -21.21 38.55 16.77
C ARG A 516 -22.11 37.31 16.81
N VAL A 517 -21.56 36.12 16.55
CA VAL A 517 -22.28 34.85 16.68
C VAL A 517 -22.84 34.66 18.07
N GLN A 518 -22.00 34.86 19.10
CA GLN A 518 -22.43 34.75 20.53
C GLN A 518 -23.63 35.65 20.82
N ARG A 519 -23.63 36.88 20.35
CA ARG A 519 -24.77 37.80 20.52
C ARG A 519 -26.01 37.31 19.80
N ALA A 520 -25.88 36.83 18.56
CA ALA A 520 -27.00 36.36 17.74
C ALA A 520 -27.68 35.12 18.35
N VAL A 521 -26.90 34.23 18.97
CA VAL A 521 -27.46 33.00 19.56
C VAL A 521 -27.96 33.16 21.00
N GLY A 522 -27.91 34.36 21.62
CA GLY A 522 -28.46 34.60 22.95
C GLY A 522 -27.48 35.14 24.00
N GLY A 523 -26.20 35.29 23.64
CA GLY A 523 -25.15 35.89 24.42
C GLY A 523 -24.23 34.90 25.14
N ALA A 524 -22.96 35.31 25.28
CA ALA A 524 -21.91 34.46 25.89
C ALA A 524 -22.25 34.00 27.30
N GLY A 525 -22.94 34.81 28.10
CA GLY A 525 -23.33 34.45 29.49
C GLY A 525 -24.32 33.28 29.53
N LYS A 526 -25.33 33.26 28.64
CA LYS A 526 -26.28 32.12 28.53
C LYS A 526 -25.59 30.86 28.01
N LEU A 527 -24.73 31.00 27.01
CA LEU A 527 -23.94 29.88 26.49
C LEU A 527 -23.07 29.24 27.59
N ALA A 528 -22.37 30.07 28.38
CA ALA A 528 -21.51 29.60 29.49
C ALA A 528 -22.29 28.97 30.66
N ALA A 529 -23.60 29.27 30.78
CA ALA A 529 -24.48 28.69 31.78
C ALA A 529 -24.99 27.26 31.40
N VAL A 530 -24.74 26.79 30.18
CA VAL A 530 -25.12 25.44 29.73
C VAL A 530 -24.15 24.43 30.35
N LYS A 531 -24.68 23.58 31.24
CA LYS A 531 -23.94 22.47 31.87
C LYS A 531 -24.17 21.14 31.18
N ASP A 532 -25.38 20.91 30.78
CA ASP A 532 -25.81 19.70 30.10
C ASP A 532 -26.93 20.01 29.10
N PHE A 533 -27.08 19.12 28.10
CA PHE A 533 -28.22 19.16 27.19
C PHE A 533 -28.51 17.79 26.58
N THR A 534 -29.75 17.58 26.15
CA THR A 534 -30.20 16.39 25.43
C THR A 534 -30.86 16.81 24.15
N VAL A 535 -30.51 16.13 23.06
CA VAL A 535 -31.12 16.28 21.73
C VAL A 535 -31.75 14.95 21.33
N THR A 536 -33.01 14.98 20.90
CA THR A 536 -33.68 13.83 20.27
C THR A 536 -34.00 14.20 18.84
N GLN A 537 -33.63 13.34 17.90
CA GLN A 537 -33.75 13.61 16.48
C GLN A 537 -33.99 12.35 15.66
N ASP A 538 -34.43 12.55 14.43
CA ASP A 538 -34.54 11.54 13.39
C ASP A 538 -33.55 11.88 12.27
N ASP A 539 -32.70 10.90 11.94
CA ASP A 539 -31.70 10.99 10.88
C ASP A 539 -32.19 10.27 9.64
N ARG A 540 -32.16 10.96 8.49
CA ARG A 540 -32.54 10.42 7.18
C ARG A 540 -31.32 10.45 6.27
N PHE A 541 -30.95 9.28 5.78
CA PHE A 541 -29.76 9.12 4.93
C PHE A 541 -30.12 9.16 3.44
N ASP A 542 -29.21 9.66 2.63
CA ASP A 542 -29.28 9.49 1.18
C ASP A 542 -29.34 7.98 0.85
N PRO A 543 -30.26 7.54 -0.03
CA PRO A 543 -30.37 6.15 -0.40
C PRO A 543 -29.08 5.51 -0.94
N SER A 544 -28.21 6.31 -1.57
CA SER A 544 -26.90 5.86 -2.06
C SER A 544 -25.88 5.56 -0.96
N ALA A 545 -26.09 6.09 0.25
CA ALA A 545 -25.24 5.84 1.42
C ALA A 545 -25.37 4.41 1.96
N LYS A 546 -26.38 3.64 1.51
CA LYS A 546 -26.68 2.26 1.96
C LYS A 546 -26.79 2.14 3.49
N ARG A 547 -27.26 3.20 4.13
CA ARG A 547 -27.55 3.26 5.57
C ARG A 547 -29.06 3.44 5.78
N PRO A 548 -29.65 2.74 6.77
CA PRO A 548 -31.04 2.96 7.12
C PRO A 548 -31.21 4.26 7.90
N ASP A 549 -32.39 4.84 7.83
CA ASP A 549 -32.79 5.92 8.71
C ASP A 549 -32.74 5.46 10.18
N ALA A 550 -32.48 6.38 11.08
CA ALA A 550 -32.28 6.11 12.50
C ALA A 550 -32.92 7.18 13.38
N SER A 551 -33.30 6.81 14.60
CA SER A 551 -33.63 7.77 15.66
C SER A 551 -32.47 7.83 16.64
N GLU A 552 -32.05 9.04 17.03
CA GLU A 552 -30.89 9.26 17.88
C GLU A 552 -31.23 10.12 19.09
N ILE A 553 -30.60 9.81 20.23
CA ILE A 553 -30.63 10.61 21.44
C ILE A 553 -29.21 10.90 21.87
N ASP A 554 -28.82 12.17 21.78
CA ASP A 554 -27.53 12.63 22.25
C ASP A 554 -27.65 13.29 23.61
N ARG A 555 -26.81 12.84 24.54
CA ARG A 555 -26.71 13.41 25.88
C ARG A 555 -25.32 13.97 26.08
N TRP A 556 -25.27 15.23 26.44
CA TRP A 556 -24.04 15.97 26.63
C TRP A 556 -23.90 16.51 28.05
N ILE A 557 -22.71 16.35 28.64
CA ILE A 557 -22.25 17.14 29.76
C ILE A 557 -21.06 17.97 29.28
N VAL A 558 -21.28 19.28 29.19
CA VAL A 558 -20.30 20.22 28.65
C VAL A 558 -19.12 20.37 29.64
N PRO A 559 -17.85 20.39 29.20
CA PRO A 559 -17.45 20.55 27.80
C PRO A 559 -17.03 19.24 27.06
N SER A 560 -17.04 18.07 27.69
CA SER A 560 -16.28 16.95 27.17
C SER A 560 -16.97 15.59 27.12
N HIS A 561 -18.14 15.42 27.74
CA HIS A 561 -18.79 14.12 27.80
C HIS A 561 -19.96 14.05 26.84
N LEU A 562 -19.92 13.06 25.94
CA LEU A 562 -20.97 12.75 24.98
C LEU A 562 -21.39 11.29 25.10
N ARG A 563 -22.70 11.05 25.14
CA ARG A 563 -23.30 9.74 24.90
C ARG A 563 -24.30 9.84 23.77
N GLN A 564 -24.15 8.98 22.77
CA GLN A 564 -25.06 8.83 21.63
C GLN A 564 -25.76 7.47 21.72
N ASP A 565 -27.07 7.47 21.75
CA ASP A 565 -27.89 6.27 21.72
C ASP A 565 -28.71 6.28 20.43
N THR A 566 -28.31 5.46 19.45
CA THR A 566 -28.91 5.37 18.13
C THR A 566 -29.76 4.10 18.04
N ARG A 567 -30.96 4.22 17.51
CA ARG A 567 -31.85 3.09 17.24
C ARG A 567 -31.99 2.89 15.75
N GLU A 568 -31.43 1.80 15.26
CA GLU A 568 -31.48 1.36 13.87
C GLU A 568 -32.33 0.09 13.71
N PRO A 569 -32.78 -0.27 12.49
CA PRO A 569 -33.43 -1.56 12.23
C PRO A 569 -32.63 -2.78 12.66
N SER A 570 -31.30 -2.67 12.67
CA SER A 570 -30.35 -3.70 13.12
C SER A 570 -30.28 -3.87 14.65
N GLY A 571 -30.87 -2.95 15.40
CA GLY A 571 -30.88 -2.89 16.85
C GLY A 571 -30.21 -1.64 17.43
N PRO A 572 -30.25 -1.46 18.76
CA PRO A 572 -29.69 -0.28 19.40
C PRO A 572 -28.16 -0.26 19.38
N VAL A 573 -27.60 0.92 19.17
CA VAL A 573 -26.16 1.17 19.28
C VAL A 573 -25.95 2.31 20.24
N SER A 574 -25.02 2.16 21.18
CA SER A 574 -24.65 3.21 22.13
C SER A 574 -23.15 3.49 22.04
N MET A 575 -22.78 4.75 22.04
CA MET A 575 -21.39 5.20 22.10
C MET A 575 -21.23 6.27 23.19
N TYR A 576 -20.08 6.26 23.82
CA TYR A 576 -19.71 7.27 24.84
C TYR A 576 -18.26 7.70 24.62
N CYS A 577 -17.99 8.99 24.86
CA CYS A 577 -16.66 9.56 24.87
C CYS A 577 -16.55 10.68 25.91
N ASP A 578 -15.44 10.71 26.67
CA ASP A 578 -15.09 11.77 27.63
C ASP A 578 -14.16 12.85 27.04
N GLY A 579 -13.96 12.81 25.70
CA GLY A 579 -13.01 13.64 24.99
C GLY A 579 -11.59 13.06 24.91
N LYS A 580 -11.32 11.94 25.59
CA LYS A 580 -10.03 11.23 25.55
C LYS A 580 -10.20 9.74 25.25
N LEU A 581 -11.08 9.11 25.98
CA LEU A 581 -11.38 7.68 25.89
C LEU A 581 -12.88 7.50 25.63
N GLY A 582 -13.26 6.32 25.17
CA GLY A 582 -14.66 6.00 24.92
C GLY A 582 -14.90 4.52 24.78
N TRP A 583 -16.19 4.17 24.74
CA TRP A 583 -16.66 2.80 24.50
C TRP A 583 -17.85 2.78 23.54
N PHE A 584 -18.09 1.63 22.94
CA PHE A 584 -19.29 1.35 22.15
C PHE A 584 -19.99 0.09 22.66
N SER A 585 -21.30 -0.01 22.37
CA SER A 585 -22.13 -1.21 22.59
C SER A 585 -23.11 -1.34 21.44
N SER A 586 -23.25 -2.54 20.89
CA SER A 586 -24.15 -2.86 19.78
C SER A 586 -24.65 -4.30 19.90
N PRO A 587 -25.66 -4.73 19.15
CA PRO A 587 -26.10 -6.13 19.12
C PRO A 587 -25.01 -7.13 18.71
N ARG A 588 -23.95 -6.66 18.07
CA ARG A 588 -22.80 -7.47 17.61
C ARG A 588 -21.65 -7.53 18.60
N GLY A 589 -21.70 -6.75 19.68
CA GLY A 589 -20.67 -6.73 20.70
C GLY A 589 -20.43 -5.34 21.28
N ALA A 590 -19.62 -5.29 22.32
CA ALA A 590 -19.25 -4.07 23.02
C ALA A 590 -17.75 -4.03 23.32
N GLY A 591 -17.15 -2.83 23.37
CA GLY A 591 -15.73 -2.69 23.63
C GLY A 591 -15.27 -1.22 23.74
N PRO A 592 -13.97 -0.99 23.98
CA PRO A 592 -13.40 0.35 23.94
C PRO A 592 -13.36 0.88 22.51
N LEU A 593 -13.60 2.17 22.32
CA LEU A 593 -13.35 2.87 21.07
C LEU A 593 -11.82 3.00 20.87
N ARG A 594 -11.34 2.72 19.65
CA ARG A 594 -9.93 2.83 19.27
C ARG A 594 -9.81 3.34 17.83
N GLY A 595 -8.63 3.86 17.44
CA GLY A 595 -8.35 4.30 16.08
C GLY A 595 -9.33 5.36 15.55
N ALA A 596 -9.75 5.24 14.29
CA ALA A 596 -10.64 6.18 13.63
C ALA A 596 -11.97 6.42 14.36
N PRO A 597 -12.69 5.41 14.92
CA PRO A 597 -13.87 5.63 15.75
C PRO A 597 -13.66 6.52 16.96
N LEU A 598 -12.59 6.32 17.70
CA LEU A 598 -12.27 7.16 18.85
C LEU A 598 -11.94 8.59 18.41
N LYS A 599 -11.17 8.73 17.31
CA LYS A 599 -10.84 10.04 16.73
C LYS A 599 -12.11 10.78 16.28
N ALA A 600 -13.05 10.08 15.66
CA ALA A 600 -14.33 10.65 15.24
C ALA A 600 -15.15 11.17 16.43
N MET A 601 -15.30 10.35 17.49
CA MET A 601 -16.03 10.78 18.70
C MET A 601 -15.33 11.95 19.43
N ARG A 602 -14.00 12.00 19.42
CA ARG A 602 -13.25 13.15 19.95
C ARG A 602 -13.48 14.42 19.13
N ASN A 603 -13.58 14.30 17.80
CA ASN A 603 -13.95 15.39 16.94
C ASN A 603 -15.36 15.88 17.27
N GLU A 604 -16.34 14.99 17.45
CA GLU A 604 -17.70 15.34 17.88
C GLU A 604 -17.69 16.15 19.18
N VAL A 605 -16.92 15.69 20.17
CA VAL A 605 -16.79 16.41 21.45
C VAL A 605 -16.17 17.82 21.26
N PHE A 606 -15.22 17.98 20.35
CA PHE A 606 -14.63 19.29 20.03
C PHE A 606 -15.63 20.21 19.31
N HIS A 607 -16.38 19.65 18.38
CA HIS A 607 -17.32 20.39 17.53
C HIS A 607 -18.62 20.78 18.24
N VAL A 608 -18.83 20.33 19.48
CA VAL A 608 -20.10 20.62 20.17
C VAL A 608 -20.38 22.13 20.19
N TYR A 609 -21.58 22.49 19.75
CA TYR A 609 -22.00 23.87 19.48
C TYR A 609 -21.70 24.84 20.63
N PHE A 610 -22.04 24.46 21.86
CA PHE A 610 -21.83 25.34 23.01
C PHE A 610 -20.35 25.53 23.34
N ARG A 611 -19.54 24.48 23.26
CA ARG A 611 -18.10 24.55 23.46
C ARG A 611 -17.43 25.36 22.35
N LEU A 612 -17.82 25.10 21.10
CA LEU A 612 -17.26 25.77 19.93
C LEU A 612 -17.54 27.28 19.95
N LEU A 613 -18.79 27.67 20.24
CA LEU A 613 -19.16 29.07 20.32
C LEU A 613 -18.55 29.83 21.49
N LEU A 614 -18.17 29.16 22.57
CA LEU A 614 -17.43 29.78 23.68
C LEU A 614 -15.92 29.86 23.40
N ALA A 615 -15.41 29.07 22.41
CA ALA A 615 -13.99 28.99 22.06
C ALA A 615 -13.10 28.96 23.30
N GLY A 616 -13.38 27.99 24.23
CA GLY A 616 -12.77 27.96 25.58
C GLY A 616 -11.25 27.99 25.54
N GLY A 617 -10.67 28.86 26.27
CA GLY A 617 -9.31 29.15 26.76
C GLY A 617 -8.05 28.75 26.00
N GLU A 618 -8.06 27.64 25.28
CA GLU A 618 -6.89 27.09 24.55
C GLU A 618 -7.07 27.10 23.02
N ALA A 619 -8.24 27.49 22.51
CA ALA A 619 -8.52 27.51 21.09
C ALA A 619 -8.04 28.80 20.41
N SER A 620 -7.37 28.68 19.28
CA SER A 620 -7.08 29.79 18.39
C SER A 620 -8.33 30.10 17.54
N VAL A 621 -8.68 31.41 17.42
CA VAL A 621 -9.85 31.88 16.67
C VAL A 621 -9.35 32.89 15.64
N VAL A 622 -9.34 32.51 14.36
CA VAL A 622 -8.75 33.29 13.26
C VAL A 622 -9.81 33.57 12.20
N ALA A 623 -9.95 34.82 11.75
CA ALA A 623 -10.81 35.11 10.60
C ALA A 623 -10.17 34.59 9.31
N VAL A 624 -10.92 33.82 8.55
CA VAL A 624 -10.55 33.39 7.19
C VAL A 624 -11.01 34.44 6.17
N ASP A 625 -12.21 34.96 6.39
CA ASP A 625 -12.82 36.05 5.62
C ASP A 625 -13.80 36.86 6.52
N ASP A 626 -14.69 37.69 5.92
CA ASP A 626 -15.61 38.54 6.66
C ASP A 626 -16.76 37.78 7.38
N ARG A 627 -16.96 36.51 7.05
CA ARG A 627 -18.04 35.68 7.58
C ARG A 627 -17.59 34.29 8.08
N THR A 628 -16.30 33.96 7.89
CA THR A 628 -15.78 32.64 8.24
C THR A 628 -14.71 32.76 9.30
N VAL A 629 -14.87 32.02 10.37
CA VAL A 629 -13.87 31.91 11.45
C VAL A 629 -13.36 30.49 11.56
N GLU A 630 -12.03 30.34 11.57
CA GLU A 630 -11.37 29.08 11.87
C GLU A 630 -11.09 29.00 13.37
N ILE A 631 -11.56 27.91 13.98
CA ILE A 631 -11.35 27.61 15.39
C ILE A 631 -10.50 26.34 15.47
N SER A 632 -9.35 26.42 16.11
CA SER A 632 -8.42 25.31 16.21
C SER A 632 -7.88 25.10 17.62
N ALA A 633 -7.70 23.82 18.03
CA ALA A 633 -7.06 23.42 19.26
C ALA A 633 -6.36 22.06 19.08
N GLY A 634 -5.05 22.03 19.24
CA GLY A 634 -4.23 20.84 18.97
C GLY A 634 -4.31 20.42 17.50
N ASP A 635 -4.78 19.20 17.25
CA ASP A 635 -4.99 18.64 15.90
C ASP A 635 -6.41 18.86 15.35
N GLN A 636 -7.26 19.55 16.09
CA GLN A 636 -8.65 19.85 15.73
C GLN A 636 -8.75 21.19 15.02
N ILE A 637 -9.35 21.24 13.84
CA ILE A 637 -9.58 22.46 13.06
C ILE A 637 -11.00 22.41 12.50
N VAL A 638 -11.76 23.47 12.76
CA VAL A 638 -13.10 23.66 12.15
C VAL A 638 -13.24 25.08 11.62
N ARG A 639 -14.07 25.26 10.60
CA ARG A 639 -14.45 26.56 10.06
C ARG A 639 -15.94 26.77 10.25
N LEU A 640 -16.28 27.82 10.99
CA LEU A 640 -17.65 28.25 11.22
C LEU A 640 -17.98 29.41 10.28
N VAL A 641 -18.96 29.20 9.40
CA VAL A 641 -19.49 30.21 8.50
C VAL A 641 -20.74 30.79 9.12
N ILE A 642 -20.86 32.12 9.10
CA ILE A 642 -22.03 32.86 9.65
C ILE A 642 -22.88 33.46 8.55
N ASP A 643 -24.18 33.51 8.80
CA ASP A 643 -25.10 34.33 8.00
C ASP A 643 -24.83 35.81 8.25
N PRO A 644 -24.50 36.60 7.21
CA PRO A 644 -24.15 38.01 7.38
C PRO A 644 -25.34 38.89 7.80
N ALA A 645 -26.57 38.49 7.58
CA ALA A 645 -27.77 39.26 7.95
C ALA A 645 -28.16 39.02 9.42
N THR A 646 -28.19 37.78 9.85
CA THR A 646 -28.64 37.41 11.21
C THR A 646 -27.49 37.25 12.23
N GLY A 647 -26.28 36.95 11.76
CA GLY A 647 -25.15 36.58 12.61
C GLY A 647 -25.22 35.16 13.17
N LEU A 648 -26.23 34.38 12.82
CA LEU A 648 -26.36 32.99 13.24
C LEU A 648 -25.36 32.08 12.50
N PRO A 649 -24.93 30.96 13.09
CA PRO A 649 -24.17 29.93 12.40
C PRO A 649 -24.94 29.43 11.17
N GLN A 650 -24.29 29.41 10.00
CA GLN A 650 -24.85 28.89 8.76
C GLN A 650 -24.32 27.52 8.43
N GLN A 651 -22.99 27.38 8.50
CA GLN A 651 -22.31 26.13 8.15
C GLN A 651 -21.16 25.84 9.11
N LEU A 652 -20.87 24.58 9.31
CA LEU A 652 -19.64 24.10 9.96
C LEU A 652 -18.89 23.16 9.02
N LEU A 653 -17.63 23.47 8.76
CA LEU A 653 -16.76 22.73 7.86
C LEU A 653 -15.62 22.09 8.68
N TYR A 654 -15.43 20.79 8.51
CA TYR A 654 -14.36 20.04 9.20
C TYR A 654 -14.03 18.76 8.45
N ASP A 655 -12.98 18.03 8.89
CA ASP A 655 -12.64 16.74 8.32
C ASP A 655 -13.02 15.61 9.27
N THR A 656 -13.60 14.55 8.73
CA THR A 656 -13.96 13.35 9.47
C THR A 656 -13.01 12.19 9.11
N PRO A 657 -12.38 11.54 10.12
CA PRO A 657 -11.52 10.39 9.86
C PRO A 657 -12.31 9.24 9.27
N GLN A 658 -11.73 8.55 8.28
CA GLN A 658 -12.31 7.38 7.67
C GLN A 658 -11.60 6.11 8.17
N PRO A 659 -12.30 4.97 8.30
CA PRO A 659 -11.69 3.70 8.69
C PRO A 659 -10.63 3.20 7.69
N ASN A 660 -10.88 3.45 6.40
CA ASN A 660 -10.11 2.93 5.27
C ASN A 660 -9.86 4.05 4.25
N GLY A 661 -9.09 5.08 4.62
CA GLY A 661 -8.78 6.18 3.70
C GLY A 661 -8.43 7.48 4.41
N PRO A 662 -8.11 8.52 3.63
CA PRO A 662 -7.88 9.85 4.18
C PRO A 662 -9.15 10.41 4.79
N ALA A 663 -8.99 11.34 5.73
CA ALA A 663 -10.11 12.10 6.25
C ALA A 663 -10.88 12.78 5.12
N GLN A 664 -12.21 12.76 5.20
CA GLN A 664 -13.09 13.41 4.22
C GLN A 664 -13.68 14.69 4.78
N SER A 665 -13.83 15.69 3.90
CA SER A 665 -14.47 16.94 4.27
C SER A 665 -15.94 16.71 4.59
N MET A 666 -16.39 17.27 5.71
CA MET A 666 -17.77 17.32 6.15
C MET A 666 -18.24 18.77 6.19
N GLU A 667 -19.46 18.96 5.81
CA GLU A 667 -20.17 20.23 5.87
C GLU A 667 -21.51 20.00 6.55
N GLU A 668 -21.78 20.76 7.61
CA GLU A 668 -23.07 20.80 8.27
C GLU A 668 -23.73 22.15 7.94
N GLU A 669 -24.92 22.13 7.38
CA GLU A 669 -25.74 23.33 7.16
C GLU A 669 -26.84 23.41 8.22
N TYR A 670 -26.91 24.54 8.92
CA TYR A 670 -27.85 24.78 10.00
C TYR A 670 -29.06 25.60 9.54
N SER A 671 -30.24 25.12 9.86
CA SER A 671 -31.50 25.81 9.55
C SER A 671 -32.54 25.59 10.65
N ASP A 672 -33.73 26.19 10.53
CA ASP A 672 -34.83 26.11 11.48
C ASP A 672 -34.40 26.43 12.93
N PHE A 673 -33.81 27.63 13.13
CA PHE A 673 -33.38 28.07 14.44
C PHE A 673 -34.59 28.37 15.34
N ARG A 674 -34.60 27.76 16.54
CA ARG A 674 -35.64 27.97 17.54
C ARG A 674 -35.02 28.33 18.88
N GLU A 675 -35.76 29.12 19.67
CA GLU A 675 -35.29 29.54 20.99
C GLU A 675 -35.57 28.45 22.04
N VAL A 676 -34.50 27.99 22.74
CA VAL A 676 -34.58 27.07 23.88
C VAL A 676 -33.84 27.71 25.04
N ASN A 677 -34.53 28.02 26.15
CA ASN A 677 -33.97 28.70 27.33
C ASN A 677 -33.23 30.00 26.98
N GLY A 678 -33.74 30.76 25.98
CA GLY A 678 -33.15 32.00 25.50
C GLY A 678 -31.89 31.85 24.65
N ILE A 679 -31.63 30.67 24.13
CA ILE A 679 -30.53 30.37 23.21
C ILE A 679 -31.12 29.89 21.87
N GLN A 680 -30.64 30.45 20.75
CA GLN A 680 -31.02 30.00 19.42
C GLN A 680 -30.26 28.71 19.11
N VAL A 681 -30.97 27.63 18.82
CA VAL A 681 -30.40 26.32 18.42
C VAL A 681 -31.09 25.84 17.13
N PRO A 682 -30.36 25.22 16.17
CA PRO A 682 -31.00 24.72 14.97
C PRO A 682 -31.78 23.43 15.23
N PHE A 683 -32.90 23.30 14.57
CA PHE A 683 -33.77 22.11 14.62
C PHE A 683 -33.69 21.31 13.33
N HIS A 684 -32.95 21.77 12.33
CA HIS A 684 -32.66 21.03 11.11
C HIS A 684 -31.20 21.21 10.73
N VAL A 685 -30.53 20.09 10.46
CA VAL A 685 -29.11 20.07 10.05
C VAL A 685 -28.99 19.18 8.81
N THR A 686 -28.40 19.70 7.74
CA THR A 686 -28.11 18.94 6.53
C THR A 686 -26.61 18.66 6.46
N TYR A 687 -26.26 17.44 6.07
CA TYR A 687 -24.86 16.98 6.01
C TYR A 687 -24.43 16.70 4.59
N HIS A 688 -23.27 17.21 4.21
CA HIS A 688 -22.60 16.89 2.96
C HIS A 688 -21.21 16.29 3.25
N GLN A 689 -20.84 15.24 2.54
CA GLN A 689 -19.53 14.61 2.60
C GLN A 689 -18.85 14.65 1.24
N GLY A 690 -17.66 15.27 1.17
CA GLY A 690 -16.96 15.46 -0.10
C GLY A 690 -17.78 16.25 -1.13
N GLY A 691 -18.60 17.20 -0.68
CA GLY A 691 -19.48 18.02 -1.50
C GLY A 691 -20.78 17.34 -1.98
N LYS A 692 -21.07 16.11 -1.53
CA LYS A 692 -22.30 15.38 -1.87
C LYS A 692 -23.22 15.31 -0.65
N TYR A 693 -24.53 15.45 -0.88
CA TYR A 693 -25.54 15.23 0.16
C TYR A 693 -25.39 13.84 0.77
N LEU A 694 -25.35 13.77 2.10
CA LEU A 694 -25.20 12.53 2.85
C LEU A 694 -26.45 12.20 3.65
N ALA A 695 -26.97 13.18 4.40
CA ALA A 695 -28.10 12.98 5.30
C ALA A 695 -28.68 14.31 5.78
N GLU A 696 -29.83 14.21 6.46
CA GLU A 696 -30.41 15.29 7.26
C GLU A 696 -30.79 14.79 8.65
N SER A 697 -30.65 15.63 9.67
CA SER A 697 -31.15 15.41 11.02
C SER A 697 -32.26 16.41 11.33
N VAL A 698 -33.41 15.90 11.73
CA VAL A 698 -34.56 16.70 12.17
C VAL A 698 -34.74 16.56 13.67
N VAL A 699 -34.48 17.63 14.40
CA VAL A 699 -34.60 17.63 15.87
C VAL A 699 -36.08 17.70 16.28
N SER A 700 -36.50 16.71 17.03
CA SER A 700 -37.85 16.65 17.61
C SER A 700 -37.90 17.29 19.01
N GLN A 701 -36.82 17.19 19.79
CA GLN A 701 -36.73 17.76 21.13
C GLN A 701 -35.29 18.24 21.44
N PHE A 702 -35.18 19.42 22.04
CA PHE A 702 -33.95 19.98 22.55
C PHE A 702 -34.15 20.48 23.99
N GLN A 703 -33.38 19.94 24.95
CA GLN A 703 -33.49 20.27 26.37
C GLN A 703 -32.13 20.71 26.90
N ILE A 704 -32.08 21.79 27.68
CA ILE A 704 -30.86 22.39 28.26
C ILE A 704 -30.96 22.37 29.77
N ASN A 705 -29.88 22.01 30.48
CA ASN A 705 -29.73 21.98 31.93
C ASN A 705 -30.78 21.08 32.62
N THR A 706 -30.91 19.86 32.18
CA THR A 706 -31.83 18.84 32.74
C THR A 706 -31.26 18.14 33.96
N GLY A 707 -29.97 18.40 34.30
CA GLY A 707 -29.29 17.80 35.43
C GLY A 707 -28.78 16.40 35.17
N LEU A 708 -28.25 16.16 33.95
CA LEU A 708 -27.62 14.88 33.59
C LEU A 708 -26.44 14.59 34.55
N ARG A 709 -26.34 13.35 34.98
CA ARG A 709 -25.23 12.86 35.80
C ARG A 709 -24.26 12.07 34.98
N LEU A 710 -22.98 12.16 35.29
CA LEU A 710 -21.92 11.47 34.57
C LEU A 710 -22.12 9.94 34.52
N GLU A 711 -22.57 9.36 35.64
CA GLU A 711 -22.90 7.92 35.72
C GLU A 711 -23.98 7.45 34.73
N ASP A 712 -24.90 8.35 34.32
CA ASP A 712 -25.95 8.03 33.34
C ASP A 712 -25.37 7.98 31.91
N LEU A 713 -24.26 8.71 31.65
CA LEU A 713 -23.57 8.68 30.36
C LEU A 713 -22.58 7.52 30.27
N GLU A 714 -21.83 7.24 31.35
CA GLU A 714 -20.80 6.20 31.38
C GLU A 714 -21.34 4.78 31.42
N ARG A 715 -22.57 4.59 31.92
CA ARG A 715 -23.17 3.29 32.09
C ARG A 715 -23.36 2.60 30.75
N ARG A 716 -22.69 1.46 30.57
CA ARG A 716 -22.90 0.59 29.41
C ARG A 716 -24.25 -0.09 29.48
N PRO A 717 -25.00 -0.15 28.36
CA PRO A 717 -26.30 -0.83 28.30
C PRO A 717 -26.17 -2.34 28.53
#